data_516c18ca085dcca5b560df162731dd24
#
_entry.id   516c18ca085dcca5b560df162731dd24
#
_cell.length_a   1.000
_cell.length_b   1.000
_cell.length_c   1.000
_cell.angle_alpha   90.00
_cell.angle_beta   90.00
_cell.angle_gamma   90.00
#
_symmetry.space_group_name_H-M   'P 1'
#
loop_
_entity.id
_entity.type
_entity.pdbx_description
1 polymer ?
#
loop_
_entity_poly.entity_id
_entity_poly.type
_entity_poly.pdbx_seq_one_letter_code
_entity_poly.pdbx_strand_id
1 'polypeptide(L)'
;MEFRSLSVILLLVSIVQAGHDEEEHKPVLTVEPDWPQIFSGQNVTLTCSIPGERVAYWTYNWYRDSVKFHSSDENYYIIRDIKTHHGLKYCCYGSGKWNSYSPWSNQVTLSVTERPKASLILVPTGQMFNGEKVTLRCDIQGHTDTEWRYSWYKDGDSNHPVHSSDNKTEYSFSVVESNSGKYTCRGERRSDSQRSEISDAVTLTVSETPKPELTSSHKGAALIGNPVVLYCKLDQSAGWRFYWSKHTQSPENETKTETHSYTISSVSVSDGGQYWCRAGRGTPVYYTHYSDALWMNVTESPKAVISINPDNQVFRGETVTLRCDMQGGGDTEWRYSWHKDDYSHVSFSTTKENTISFVRESHSGKYTCRGERRSDSQTSEISDAVTLTVSDRAQAVLRSSPQSWLTEGDSVTLSCEVKGSSTGWTFSWYRDKDELLSDSSRGAGGSYTLSPVALNHTGVYACRAMRGETTYHTQYSDTQPLWITGVSRPVSLKVSPSRVQHFSADSLSLSCEGQSDSTGWRVRRYTHREKVSDCSSGSGSVTGSTCSISSLNTSHTGVYWCESESGESSNPVNITVTNNNVILESPVHPVTERDPLTLRCLCHHTKASDCIAEFYKDGLLLQTQTTGEMTIRTVSKSNEGLYHCKHPEKGESPQNWILVRVSTNPADKAAPNLVGVVVGVGFAVLFIILLILLWCYRANKGLKQNIDQMSQQNRQPGAEVTQNGHTLRHADVASGSTEVTYAEIELKTKKPTKKREMASVNADTVYSELKHNTDKGNVAGLGDSD
;
A
#
# COMPACT_ATOMS: atom_id res chain seq x y z
N MET A 1 -43.26 41.49 65.07
CA MET A 1 -43.91 42.68 65.50
C MET A 1 -45.35 42.59 65.06
N GLU A 2 -46.24 42.13 65.95
CA GLU A 2 -47.00 42.97 66.83
C GLU A 2 -47.92 43.88 66.01
N PHE A 3 -49.22 44.03 66.20
CA PHE A 3 -50.10 43.91 67.39
C PHE A 3 -51.52 43.89 66.82
N ARG A 4 -52.42 43.08 67.35
CA ARG A 4 -53.45 43.46 68.34
C ARG A 4 -54.37 44.56 67.78
N SER A 5 -55.66 44.52 67.92
CA SER A 5 -56.55 44.27 69.05
C SER A 5 -57.99 44.56 68.61
N LEU A 6 -58.90 43.79 68.97
CA LEU A 6 -59.87 43.94 70.07
C LEU A 6 -60.96 44.98 69.88
N SER A 7 -62.15 44.42 69.92
CA SER A 7 -63.33 44.85 70.71
C SER A 7 -64.12 46.10 70.26
N VAL A 8 -65.38 46.06 70.32
CA VAL A 8 -66.37 46.15 71.40
C VAL A 8 -67.75 46.20 70.76
N ILE A 9 -68.68 45.25 71.02
CA ILE A 9 -69.80 45.26 71.99
C ILE A 9 -70.48 46.63 72.16
N LEU A 10 -71.78 46.63 71.82
CA LEU A 10 -72.95 47.16 72.56
C LEU A 10 -74.16 47.21 71.63
N LEU A 11 -75.18 46.33 71.78
CA LEU A 11 -76.35 46.50 72.63
C LEU A 11 -77.14 47.79 72.35
N LEU A 12 -78.35 47.54 71.83
CA LEU A 12 -79.63 48.10 72.32
C LEU A 12 -80.71 47.58 71.33
N VAL A 13 -81.48 46.60 71.65
CA VAL A 13 -82.74 46.56 72.46
C VAL A 13 -83.87 47.43 71.88
N SER A 14 -84.92 46.69 71.52
CA SER A 14 -86.38 46.92 71.49
C SER A 14 -86.88 47.85 70.34
N ILE A 15 -87.93 47.35 69.63
CA ILE A 15 -89.25 47.18 70.06
C ILE A 15 -90.05 46.39 69.05
N VAL A 16 -90.59 45.30 69.45
CA VAL A 16 -91.85 44.71 69.30
C VAL A 16 -92.88 45.43 68.38
N GLN A 17 -93.35 44.84 67.33
CA GLN A 17 -94.75 44.62 67.19
C GLN A 17 -95.00 43.57 66.05
N ALA A 18 -95.50 42.46 66.48
CA ALA A 18 -96.63 41.64 66.03
C ALA A 18 -97.01 41.83 64.52
N GLY A 19 -96.73 40.82 63.80
CA GLY A 19 -97.37 40.43 62.56
C GLY A 19 -97.39 38.93 62.61
N HIS A 20 -98.53 38.40 62.91
CA HIS A 20 -98.84 37.04 63.09
C HIS A 20 -98.61 36.18 61.82
N ASP A 21 -98.10 35.00 62.03
CA ASP A 21 -98.45 33.73 61.42
C ASP A 21 -98.40 33.58 59.90
N GLU A 22 -97.22 33.39 59.30
CA GLU A 22 -97.13 32.58 58.07
C GLU A 22 -95.76 31.78 57.99
N GLU A 23 -94.90 31.80 58.96
CA GLU A 23 -93.60 31.09 58.95
C GLU A 23 -93.61 29.69 59.58
N GLU A 24 -94.66 29.27 60.23
CA GLU A 24 -94.61 28.01 60.98
C GLU A 24 -94.76 26.73 60.17
N HIS A 25 -95.08 26.82 58.83
CA HIS A 25 -95.25 25.65 57.97
C HIS A 25 -94.50 25.73 56.64
N LYS A 26 -93.50 26.56 56.53
CA LYS A 26 -92.71 26.68 55.30
C LYS A 26 -91.84 25.43 55.08
N PRO A 27 -92.01 24.68 54.03
CA PRO A 27 -91.17 23.56 53.74
C PRO A 27 -89.69 23.94 53.57
N VAL A 28 -88.82 23.10 54.08
CA VAL A 28 -87.37 23.20 53.86
C VAL A 28 -86.96 22.14 52.91
N LEU A 29 -86.48 22.57 51.75
CA LEU A 29 -85.82 21.68 50.79
C LEU A 29 -84.36 21.51 51.12
N THR A 30 -83.92 20.30 51.36
CA THR A 30 -82.52 19.89 51.59
C THR A 30 -82.03 18.98 50.48
N VAL A 31 -80.77 18.96 50.32
CA VAL A 31 -80.05 18.11 49.30
C VAL A 31 -79.09 17.21 50.02
N GLU A 32 -79.12 15.95 49.75
CA GLU A 32 -78.13 14.97 50.25
C GLU A 32 -77.49 14.23 49.10
N PRO A 33 -76.18 14.19 49.00
CA PRO A 33 -75.19 14.91 49.81
C PRO A 33 -75.17 16.41 49.47
N ASP A 34 -74.93 17.26 50.47
CA ASP A 34 -74.86 18.74 50.34
C ASP A 34 -73.45 19.13 49.82
N TRP A 35 -73.22 18.85 48.55
CA TRP A 35 -71.96 19.17 47.91
C TRP A 35 -71.99 20.52 47.18
N PRO A 36 -70.99 21.36 47.33
CA PRO A 36 -70.99 22.64 46.65
C PRO A 36 -70.93 22.54 45.13
N GLN A 37 -70.42 21.42 44.64
CA GLN A 37 -70.39 21.05 43.21
C GLN A 37 -70.55 19.53 43.08
N ILE A 38 -71.50 19.09 42.30
CA ILE A 38 -71.86 17.69 42.14
C ILE A 38 -71.29 17.23 40.78
N PHE A 39 -70.61 16.09 40.73
CA PHE A 39 -70.19 15.49 39.45
C PHE A 39 -71.32 14.64 38.85
N SER A 40 -71.43 14.72 37.52
CA SER A 40 -72.39 13.89 36.77
C SER A 40 -72.18 12.40 37.11
N GLY A 41 -73.28 11.62 37.08
CA GLY A 41 -73.27 10.21 37.45
C GLY A 41 -73.45 9.88 38.92
N GLN A 42 -73.57 10.91 39.79
CA GLN A 42 -73.88 10.72 41.21
C GLN A 42 -75.39 10.62 41.44
N ASN A 43 -75.80 10.10 42.62
CA ASN A 43 -77.16 10.12 43.05
C ASN A 43 -77.32 11.22 44.08
N VAL A 44 -78.40 12.00 43.91
CA VAL A 44 -78.75 13.12 44.79
C VAL A 44 -80.17 12.95 45.30
N THR A 45 -80.37 13.07 46.59
CA THR A 45 -81.65 13.00 47.21
C THR A 45 -82.06 14.43 47.59
N LEU A 46 -83.19 14.82 47.08
CA LEU A 46 -83.91 16.04 47.46
C LEU A 46 -84.97 15.67 48.54
N THR A 47 -84.88 16.24 49.73
CA THR A 47 -85.79 15.99 50.82
C THR A 47 -86.61 17.28 51.15
N CYS A 48 -87.94 17.20 51.07
CA CYS A 48 -88.86 18.27 51.37
C CYS A 48 -89.46 18.05 52.75
N SER A 49 -89.01 18.83 53.76
CA SER A 49 -89.52 18.71 55.13
C SER A 49 -90.50 19.80 55.42
N ILE A 50 -91.77 19.45 55.79
CA ILE A 50 -92.83 20.42 56.23
C ILE A 50 -92.91 20.37 57.75
N PRO A 51 -92.56 21.49 58.50
CA PRO A 51 -92.53 21.50 59.94
C PRO A 51 -93.95 21.50 60.50
N GLY A 52 -94.15 20.85 61.68
CA GLY A 52 -95.36 20.98 62.52
C GLY A 52 -96.45 19.93 62.37
N GLU A 53 -96.39 18.99 61.38
CA GLU A 53 -97.52 18.01 61.19
C GLU A 53 -97.01 16.57 60.95
N ARG A 54 -97.84 15.63 61.28
CA ARG A 54 -97.55 14.21 61.04
C ARG A 54 -97.46 13.90 59.52
N VAL A 55 -96.41 13.32 59.09
CA VAL A 55 -95.96 13.04 57.69
C VAL A 55 -97.07 12.30 56.84
N ALA A 56 -98.13 11.79 57.46
CA ALA A 56 -99.11 10.92 56.74
C ALA A 56 -100.17 11.57 55.88
N TYR A 57 -100.12 12.87 55.69
CA TYR A 57 -101.21 13.61 54.95
C TYR A 57 -100.78 14.49 53.81
N TRP A 58 -99.56 14.56 53.45
CA TRP A 58 -99.04 15.40 52.41
C TRP A 58 -98.65 14.66 51.13
N THR A 59 -99.11 15.12 50.00
CA THR A 59 -98.56 14.78 48.67
C THR A 59 -97.56 15.85 48.29
N TYR A 60 -96.30 15.50 48.14
CA TYR A 60 -95.21 16.42 47.82
C TYR A 60 -95.18 16.66 46.34
N ASN A 61 -95.07 17.95 45.95
CA ASN A 61 -95.03 18.40 44.55
C ASN A 61 -93.69 19.04 44.31
N TRP A 62 -92.98 18.49 43.37
CA TRP A 62 -91.60 18.84 43.06
C TRP A 62 -91.53 19.67 41.78
N TYR A 63 -90.80 20.78 41.80
CA TYR A 63 -90.64 21.69 40.70
C TYR A 63 -89.16 21.88 40.40
N ARG A 64 -88.88 22.05 39.12
CA ARG A 64 -87.60 22.32 38.53
C ARG A 64 -87.73 23.54 37.60
N ASP A 65 -87.02 24.62 37.88
CA ASP A 65 -87.21 25.92 37.16
C ASP A 65 -88.61 26.30 36.93
N SER A 66 -89.46 26.26 38.02
CA SER A 66 -90.88 26.58 37.98
C SER A 66 -91.74 25.58 37.25
N VAL A 67 -91.27 24.50 36.71
CA VAL A 67 -92.03 23.44 36.02
C VAL A 67 -92.17 22.24 36.94
N LYS A 68 -93.46 21.79 37.14
CA LYS A 68 -93.69 20.56 37.92
C LYS A 68 -93.18 19.38 37.16
N PHE A 69 -92.35 18.54 37.83
CA PHE A 69 -91.80 17.35 37.18
C PHE A 69 -92.08 16.05 37.91
N HIS A 70 -92.52 16.15 39.19
CA HIS A 70 -92.83 14.95 39.99
C HIS A 70 -93.84 15.28 41.12
N SER A 71 -94.63 14.29 41.51
CA SER A 71 -95.56 14.34 42.63
C SER A 71 -95.58 12.95 43.30
N SER A 72 -95.45 12.88 44.61
CA SER A 72 -95.48 11.62 45.38
C SER A 72 -95.83 11.83 46.83
N ASP A 73 -96.26 10.78 47.51
CA ASP A 73 -96.57 10.80 48.97
C ASP A 73 -95.26 10.68 49.76
N GLU A 74 -94.13 10.41 49.11
CA GLU A 74 -92.82 10.37 49.73
C GLU A 74 -92.24 11.80 49.82
N ASN A 75 -91.65 12.16 50.96
CA ASN A 75 -91.08 13.47 51.20
C ASN A 75 -89.70 13.65 50.60
N TYR A 76 -89.20 12.67 49.82
CA TYR A 76 -87.94 12.73 49.14
C TYR A 76 -88.03 12.34 47.69
N TYR A 77 -87.10 12.84 46.84
CA TYR A 77 -87.00 12.49 45.45
C TYR A 77 -85.53 12.21 45.14
N ILE A 78 -85.20 11.04 44.59
CA ILE A 78 -83.83 10.64 44.26
C ILE A 78 -83.64 10.91 42.76
N ILE A 79 -82.68 11.82 42.44
CA ILE A 79 -82.12 11.98 41.12
C ILE A 79 -80.98 10.98 40.97
N ARG A 80 -81.25 9.90 40.25
CA ARG A 80 -80.23 8.88 39.96
C ARG A 80 -79.45 9.26 38.73
N ASP A 81 -78.11 9.00 38.74
CA ASP A 81 -77.19 9.29 37.60
C ASP A 81 -77.37 10.75 37.15
N ILE A 82 -77.15 11.71 38.04
CA ILE A 82 -77.36 13.15 37.76
C ILE A 82 -76.48 13.56 36.57
N LYS A 83 -77.06 14.35 35.66
CA LYS A 83 -76.41 14.90 34.47
C LYS A 83 -76.32 16.42 34.54
N THR A 84 -75.47 17.05 33.79
CA THR A 84 -75.26 18.50 33.76
C THR A 84 -76.54 19.28 33.50
N HIS A 85 -77.52 18.72 32.74
CA HIS A 85 -78.80 19.33 32.51
C HIS A 85 -79.78 19.29 33.71
N HIS A 86 -79.43 18.57 34.82
CA HIS A 86 -80.08 18.63 36.10
C HIS A 86 -79.59 19.75 36.99
N GLY A 87 -78.55 20.52 36.56
CA GLY A 87 -78.04 21.71 37.24
C GLY A 87 -79.01 22.90 37.19
N LEU A 88 -80.15 22.77 37.87
CA LEU A 88 -81.24 23.72 37.83
C LEU A 88 -81.76 24.06 39.24
N LYS A 89 -82.64 24.95 39.35
CA LYS A 89 -83.29 25.36 40.63
C LYS A 89 -84.46 24.43 40.96
N TYR A 90 -84.44 23.92 42.17
CA TYR A 90 -85.45 23.02 42.68
C TYR A 90 -86.15 23.66 43.82
N CYS A 91 -87.48 23.45 43.89
CA CYS A 91 -88.31 23.76 45.05
C CYS A 91 -89.49 22.74 45.18
N CYS A 92 -90.05 22.65 46.34
CA CYS A 92 -91.19 21.79 46.64
C CYS A 92 -92.33 22.52 47.39
N TYR A 93 -93.50 21.96 47.37
CA TYR A 93 -94.56 22.29 48.25
C TYR A 93 -95.42 21.06 48.51
N GLY A 94 -96.16 21.00 49.64
CA GLY A 94 -97.09 19.97 49.98
C GLY A 94 -98.51 20.35 49.64
N SER A 95 -99.30 19.36 49.11
CA SER A 95 -100.78 19.48 48.97
C SER A 95 -101.42 18.46 49.87
N GLY A 96 -102.22 18.92 50.82
CA GLY A 96 -102.92 18.05 51.80
C GLY A 96 -104.31 17.77 51.42
N LYS A 97 -105.07 16.94 52.19
CA LYS A 97 -106.49 16.68 52.04
C LYS A 97 -107.22 18.00 52.33
N TRP A 98 -108.36 18.17 51.64
CA TRP A 98 -109.23 19.35 51.85
C TRP A 98 -108.71 20.66 51.23
N ASN A 99 -107.96 20.62 50.07
CA ASN A 99 -107.44 21.79 49.38
C ASN A 99 -106.45 22.62 50.24
N SER A 100 -105.77 22.03 51.22
CA SER A 100 -104.69 22.67 51.93
C SER A 100 -103.41 22.61 51.17
N TYR A 101 -102.65 23.70 51.10
CA TYR A 101 -101.32 23.79 50.44
C TYR A 101 -100.35 24.41 51.41
N SER A 102 -99.12 23.85 51.44
CA SER A 102 -98.03 24.52 52.14
C SER A 102 -97.53 25.70 51.33
N PRO A 103 -96.83 26.64 51.95
CA PRO A 103 -96.05 27.63 51.19
C PRO A 103 -94.95 26.91 50.36
N TRP A 104 -94.34 27.62 49.41
CA TRP A 104 -93.18 27.13 48.71
C TRP A 104 -91.98 26.99 49.61
N SER A 105 -91.16 25.91 49.43
CA SER A 105 -89.88 25.76 50.11
C SER A 105 -88.87 26.84 49.69
N ASN A 106 -87.75 26.88 50.35
CA ASN A 106 -86.52 27.48 49.84
C ASN A 106 -86.21 26.89 48.48
N GLN A 107 -85.56 27.68 47.63
CA GLN A 107 -84.99 27.19 46.37
C GLN A 107 -83.56 26.67 46.60
N VAL A 108 -83.31 25.47 46.05
CA VAL A 108 -82.00 24.88 46.04
C VAL A 108 -81.50 24.82 44.61
N THR A 109 -80.31 25.31 44.35
CA THR A 109 -79.72 25.26 43.01
C THR A 109 -78.65 24.16 43.06
N LEU A 110 -78.84 23.13 42.20
CA LEU A 110 -77.82 22.10 42.02
C LEU A 110 -76.77 22.60 41.03
N SER A 111 -75.48 22.62 41.42
CA SER A 111 -74.37 22.88 40.57
C SER A 111 -73.80 21.52 40.10
N VAL A 112 -74.13 21.14 38.81
CA VAL A 112 -73.70 19.85 38.28
C VAL A 112 -72.69 20.10 37.17
N THR A 113 -71.54 19.47 37.31
CA THR A 113 -70.45 19.54 36.29
C THR A 113 -70.13 18.14 35.80
N GLU A 114 -69.54 18.07 34.66
CA GLU A 114 -69.00 16.79 34.19
C GLU A 114 -67.95 16.27 35.14
N ARG A 115 -67.94 14.93 35.30
CA ARG A 115 -66.94 14.27 36.12
C ARG A 115 -65.57 14.47 35.49
N PRO A 116 -64.55 15.01 36.18
CA PRO A 116 -63.25 15.22 35.58
C PRO A 116 -62.61 13.86 35.27
N LYS A 117 -61.92 13.77 34.12
CA LYS A 117 -61.20 12.59 33.68
C LYS A 117 -59.81 12.56 34.30
N ALA A 118 -59.41 11.43 34.87
CA ALA A 118 -58.04 11.20 35.24
C ALA A 118 -57.22 10.84 34.00
N SER A 119 -55.96 11.26 33.97
CA SER A 119 -54.96 10.90 32.97
C SER A 119 -53.78 10.26 33.67
N LEU A 120 -53.40 9.09 33.24
CA LEU A 120 -52.24 8.37 33.77
C LEU A 120 -51.07 8.42 32.76
N ILE A 121 -49.95 8.85 33.24
CA ILE A 121 -48.71 8.94 32.45
C ILE A 121 -47.67 8.01 33.12
N LEU A 122 -46.98 7.23 32.29
CA LEU A 122 -45.86 6.37 32.70
C LEU A 122 -44.54 7.05 32.31
N VAL A 123 -43.63 7.19 33.27
CA VAL A 123 -42.30 7.79 33.07
C VAL A 123 -41.24 6.90 33.68
N PRO A 124 -40.23 6.49 32.87
CA PRO A 124 -40.11 6.63 31.42
C PRO A 124 -41.11 5.80 30.63
N THR A 125 -41.41 6.18 29.39
CA THR A 125 -42.28 5.44 28.51
C THR A 125 -41.55 4.26 27.86
N GLY A 126 -42.21 3.13 27.66
CA GLY A 126 -41.70 1.96 26.97
C GLY A 126 -41.43 0.78 27.89
N GLN A 127 -40.57 -0.13 27.43
CA GLN A 127 -40.24 -1.36 28.16
C GLN A 127 -39.34 -1.02 29.34
N MET A 128 -39.64 -1.58 30.49
CA MET A 128 -38.88 -1.48 31.74
C MET A 128 -38.14 -2.74 32.04
N PHE A 129 -37.10 -2.62 32.84
CA PHE A 129 -36.30 -3.79 33.24
C PHE A 129 -36.29 -3.95 34.76
N ASN A 130 -36.14 -5.19 35.22
CA ASN A 130 -36.09 -5.53 36.62
C ASN A 130 -35.10 -4.66 37.41
N GLY A 131 -35.59 -4.02 38.49
CA GLY A 131 -34.83 -3.07 39.31
C GLY A 131 -34.84 -1.61 38.84
N GLU A 132 -35.38 -1.31 37.67
CA GLU A 132 -35.49 0.06 37.16
C GLU A 132 -36.58 0.84 37.92
N LYS A 133 -36.40 2.14 38.05
CA LYS A 133 -37.39 2.98 38.74
C LYS A 133 -38.37 3.52 37.73
N VAL A 134 -39.66 3.34 38.01
CA VAL A 134 -40.78 3.88 37.23
C VAL A 134 -41.59 4.86 38.07
N THR A 135 -42.15 5.83 37.42
CA THR A 135 -43.09 6.78 38.04
C THR A 135 -44.40 6.76 37.26
N LEU A 136 -45.47 6.47 37.94
CA LEU A 136 -46.85 6.60 37.49
C LEU A 136 -47.40 7.96 37.93
N ARG A 137 -47.65 8.87 37.01
CA ARG A 137 -48.19 10.19 37.31
C ARG A 137 -49.66 10.23 36.92
N CYS A 138 -50.47 10.63 37.90
CA CYS A 138 -51.93 10.78 37.71
C CYS A 138 -52.32 12.24 37.77
N ASP A 139 -52.85 12.78 36.69
CA ASP A 139 -53.31 14.14 36.61
C ASP A 139 -54.86 14.20 36.43
N ILE A 140 -55.53 15.08 37.18
CA ILE A 140 -56.96 15.30 37.06
C ILE A 140 -57.21 16.60 36.26
N GLN A 141 -57.87 16.50 35.11
CA GLN A 141 -58.10 17.60 34.23
C GLN A 141 -58.86 18.77 34.88
N GLY A 142 -58.31 19.98 34.80
CA GLY A 142 -58.97 21.21 35.21
C GLY A 142 -58.97 21.53 36.71
N HIS A 143 -58.22 20.80 37.54
CA HIS A 143 -58.21 20.99 39.02
C HIS A 143 -56.76 21.07 39.53
N THR A 144 -56.61 21.77 40.68
CA THR A 144 -55.31 21.91 41.37
C THR A 144 -54.98 20.66 42.15
N ASP A 145 -53.72 20.28 42.20
CA ASP A 145 -53.21 19.03 42.82
C ASP A 145 -53.48 18.88 44.33
N THR A 146 -53.83 19.98 45.02
CA THR A 146 -53.94 20.00 46.48
C THR A 146 -55.29 19.48 46.98
N GLU A 147 -56.27 19.31 46.16
CA GLU A 147 -57.63 18.96 46.57
C GLU A 147 -57.95 17.46 46.44
N TRP A 148 -57.04 16.70 45.86
CA TRP A 148 -57.26 15.34 45.50
C TRP A 148 -56.45 14.36 46.30
N ARG A 149 -57.04 13.17 46.59
CA ARG A 149 -56.39 11.93 46.99
C ARG A 149 -56.28 11.06 45.73
N TYR A 150 -55.06 10.69 45.35
CA TYR A 150 -54.79 9.86 44.16
C TYR A 150 -54.68 8.38 44.53
N SER A 151 -55.25 7.54 43.71
CA SER A 151 -55.21 6.08 43.87
C SER A 151 -54.87 5.41 42.58
N TRP A 152 -53.92 4.49 42.58
CA TRP A 152 -53.51 3.72 41.42
C TRP A 152 -53.95 2.29 41.56
N TYR A 153 -54.42 1.70 40.47
CA TYR A 153 -55.00 0.38 40.38
C TYR A 153 -54.27 -0.44 39.34
N LYS A 154 -54.29 -1.76 39.48
CA LYS A 154 -53.63 -2.69 38.57
C LYS A 154 -54.62 -3.74 38.07
N ASP A 155 -54.49 -4.10 36.77
CA ASP A 155 -55.18 -5.20 36.08
C ASP A 155 -56.74 -5.17 36.21
N GLY A 156 -57.31 -3.94 36.26
CA GLY A 156 -58.75 -3.71 36.27
C GLY A 156 -59.43 -3.84 37.64
N ASP A 157 -58.70 -4.14 38.72
CA ASP A 157 -59.23 -4.08 40.07
C ASP A 157 -59.42 -2.62 40.51
N SER A 158 -60.65 -2.13 40.44
CA SER A 158 -61.00 -0.74 40.79
C SER A 158 -61.33 -0.58 42.29
N ASN A 159 -61.30 -1.64 43.07
CA ASN A 159 -61.67 -1.63 44.48
C ASN A 159 -60.48 -1.63 45.41
N HIS A 160 -59.38 -2.25 45.02
CA HIS A 160 -58.17 -2.36 45.83
C HIS A 160 -57.01 -1.62 45.15
N PRO A 161 -56.73 -0.37 45.54
CA PRO A 161 -55.62 0.37 44.96
C PRO A 161 -54.26 -0.25 45.37
N VAL A 162 -53.31 -0.38 44.45
CA VAL A 162 -51.94 -0.81 44.71
C VAL A 162 -51.17 0.28 45.45
N HIS A 163 -51.59 1.54 45.32
CA HIS A 163 -51.05 2.67 46.06
C HIS A 163 -52.08 3.81 46.14
N SER A 164 -52.00 4.55 47.24
CA SER A 164 -52.81 5.80 47.39
C SER A 164 -51.96 6.90 48.03
N SER A 165 -52.19 8.11 47.60
CA SER A 165 -51.45 9.28 48.12
C SER A 165 -52.36 10.47 48.26
N ASP A 166 -52.24 11.18 49.39
CA ASP A 166 -53.08 12.31 49.70
C ASP A 166 -52.65 13.63 49.07
N ASN A 167 -51.43 13.74 48.60
CA ASN A 167 -50.92 15.05 48.05
C ASN A 167 -49.94 14.86 46.89
N LYS A 168 -49.68 13.66 46.50
CA LYS A 168 -48.67 13.41 45.43
C LYS A 168 -49.39 12.80 44.21
N THR A 169 -49.22 13.44 43.11
CA THR A 169 -49.68 13.00 41.79
C THR A 169 -48.82 11.84 41.28
N GLU A 170 -47.69 11.54 41.90
CA GLU A 170 -46.68 10.58 41.43
C GLU A 170 -46.55 9.37 42.40
N TYR A 171 -46.57 8.19 41.85
CA TYR A 171 -46.21 6.94 42.48
C TYR A 171 -44.97 6.35 41.85
N SER A 172 -43.86 6.38 42.55
CA SER A 172 -42.58 5.88 42.10
C SER A 172 -42.14 4.65 42.86
N PHE A 173 -41.73 3.59 42.12
CA PHE A 173 -41.23 2.36 42.69
C PHE A 173 -40.22 1.67 41.77
N SER A 174 -39.39 0.78 42.31
CA SER A 174 -38.52 -0.06 41.48
C SER A 174 -39.31 -1.26 40.99
N VAL A 175 -39.27 -1.51 39.71
CA VAL A 175 -40.09 -2.58 39.10
C VAL A 175 -39.43 -3.94 39.25
N VAL A 176 -40.28 -4.94 39.43
CA VAL A 176 -39.96 -6.37 39.29
C VAL A 176 -40.96 -6.98 38.31
N GLU A 177 -40.67 -8.16 37.78
CA GLU A 177 -41.48 -8.83 36.76
C GLU A 177 -42.97 -8.89 37.11
N SER A 178 -43.28 -9.17 38.42
CA SER A 178 -44.64 -9.20 38.95
C SER A 178 -45.36 -7.86 38.89
N ASN A 179 -44.66 -6.75 38.62
CA ASN A 179 -45.28 -5.44 38.41
C ASN A 179 -45.80 -5.24 37.01
N SER A 180 -45.53 -6.13 36.07
CA SER A 180 -46.12 -6.07 34.73
C SER A 180 -47.64 -6.12 34.83
N GLY A 181 -48.32 -5.33 34.04
CA GLY A 181 -49.78 -5.25 34.01
C GLY A 181 -50.29 -3.92 33.49
N LYS A 182 -51.64 -3.81 33.54
CA LYS A 182 -52.35 -2.59 33.13
C LYS A 182 -52.66 -1.73 34.36
N TYR A 183 -52.17 -0.52 34.34
CA TYR A 183 -52.39 0.43 35.42
C TYR A 183 -53.40 1.48 35.04
N THR A 184 -54.25 1.85 35.98
CA THR A 184 -55.18 2.98 35.87
C THR A 184 -55.07 3.83 37.14
N CYS A 185 -55.54 5.05 37.10
CA CYS A 185 -55.64 5.92 38.27
C CYS A 185 -56.96 6.63 38.40
N ARG A 186 -57.27 7.09 39.59
CA ARG A 186 -58.47 7.85 39.95
C ARG A 186 -58.14 8.83 41.05
N GLY A 187 -58.75 10.01 41.00
CA GLY A 187 -58.76 10.98 42.08
C GLY A 187 -60.07 10.92 42.90
N GLU A 188 -59.95 11.12 44.19
CA GLU A 188 -61.06 11.33 45.14
C GLU A 188 -60.91 12.70 45.77
N ARG A 189 -61.89 13.59 45.61
CA ARG A 189 -61.85 14.93 46.17
C ARG A 189 -62.02 14.88 47.67
N ARG A 190 -61.14 15.55 48.39
CA ARG A 190 -61.09 15.41 49.86
C ARG A 190 -62.20 16.07 50.59
N SER A 191 -62.76 17.17 50.05
CA SER A 191 -63.82 17.92 50.68
C SER A 191 -65.12 17.17 50.82
N ASP A 192 -65.39 16.22 49.90
CA ASP A 192 -66.71 15.60 49.77
C ASP A 192 -66.63 14.15 49.18
N SER A 193 -65.44 13.59 49.06
CA SER A 193 -65.23 12.21 48.59
C SER A 193 -65.77 11.88 47.22
N GLN A 194 -66.06 12.90 46.40
CA GLN A 194 -66.46 12.65 45.03
C GLN A 194 -65.26 12.17 44.20
N ARG A 195 -65.48 11.25 43.25
CA ARG A 195 -64.47 10.56 42.49
C ARG A 195 -64.44 11.04 41.05
N SER A 196 -63.22 11.19 40.47
CA SER A 196 -63.02 11.40 39.05
C SER A 196 -63.46 10.18 38.23
N GLU A 197 -63.51 10.31 36.92
CA GLU A 197 -63.47 9.16 36.05
C GLU A 197 -62.09 8.48 36.18
N ILE A 198 -62.08 7.15 35.95
CA ILE A 198 -60.87 6.38 35.93
C ILE A 198 -60.08 6.73 34.65
N SER A 199 -58.79 6.77 34.73
CA SER A 199 -57.96 7.03 33.57
C SER A 199 -58.04 5.89 32.53
N ASP A 200 -57.63 6.17 31.34
CA ASP A 200 -57.28 5.12 30.37
C ASP A 200 -56.16 4.27 30.95
N ALA A 201 -56.12 3.00 30.57
CA ALA A 201 -55.12 2.05 31.08
C ALA A 201 -53.80 2.24 30.39
N VAL A 202 -52.72 2.32 31.16
CA VAL A 202 -51.32 2.32 30.66
C VAL A 202 -50.72 0.95 30.99
N THR A 203 -50.10 0.32 30.00
CA THR A 203 -49.47 -0.97 30.18
C THR A 203 -48.00 -0.80 30.61
N LEU A 204 -47.64 -1.36 31.75
CA LEU A 204 -46.28 -1.53 32.20
C LEU A 204 -45.81 -2.93 31.85
N THR A 205 -44.77 -3.02 31.06
CA THR A 205 -44.11 -4.30 30.73
C THR A 205 -42.71 -4.31 31.35
N VAL A 206 -42.45 -5.30 32.18
CA VAL A 206 -41.15 -5.48 32.84
C VAL A 206 -40.51 -6.75 32.33
N SER A 207 -39.26 -6.64 31.90
CA SER A 207 -38.44 -7.76 31.44
C SER A 207 -37.22 -7.93 32.32
N GLU A 208 -36.52 -9.04 32.18
CA GLU A 208 -35.25 -9.25 32.82
C GLU A 208 -34.24 -8.19 32.47
N THR A 209 -33.21 -7.99 33.33
CA THR A 209 -32.13 -7.06 33.07
C THR A 209 -31.38 -7.46 31.81
N PRO A 210 -31.33 -6.63 30.78
CA PRO A 210 -30.71 -6.99 29.52
C PRO A 210 -29.18 -7.09 29.66
N LYS A 211 -28.58 -7.95 28.85
CA LYS A 211 -27.14 -8.10 28.70
C LYS A 211 -26.76 -7.70 27.29
N PRO A 212 -25.93 -6.66 27.09
CA PRO A 212 -25.51 -6.26 25.76
C PRO A 212 -24.55 -7.26 25.14
N GLU A 213 -24.53 -7.32 23.80
CA GLU A 213 -23.56 -8.05 23.02
C GLU A 213 -22.40 -7.10 22.63
N LEU A 214 -21.16 -7.51 22.97
CA LEU A 214 -19.96 -6.77 22.62
C LEU A 214 -19.28 -7.41 21.40
N THR A 215 -19.14 -6.65 20.35
CA THR A 215 -18.46 -7.08 19.10
C THR A 215 -17.42 -6.05 18.67
N SER A 216 -16.52 -6.43 17.79
CA SER A 216 -15.53 -5.52 17.24
C SER A 216 -15.57 -5.45 15.72
N SER A 217 -15.05 -4.37 15.15
CA SER A 217 -14.90 -4.19 13.70
C SER A 217 -13.82 -5.10 13.11
N HIS A 218 -12.82 -5.52 13.91
CA HIS A 218 -11.74 -6.36 13.43
C HIS A 218 -12.05 -7.85 13.62
N LYS A 219 -11.49 -8.68 12.75
CA LYS A 219 -11.54 -10.13 12.81
C LYS A 219 -10.13 -10.67 13.00
N GLY A 220 -9.87 -11.33 14.12
CA GLY A 220 -8.55 -11.80 14.51
C GLY A 220 -7.79 -10.77 15.35
N ALA A 221 -6.48 -10.64 15.17
CA ALA A 221 -5.69 -9.64 15.89
C ALA A 221 -5.83 -8.24 15.26
N ALA A 222 -5.92 -7.22 16.09
CA ALA A 222 -5.87 -5.83 15.66
C ALA A 222 -4.43 -5.44 15.30
N LEU A 223 -4.25 -4.77 14.17
CA LEU A 223 -2.95 -4.32 13.71
C LEU A 223 -2.62 -2.94 14.28
N ILE A 224 -1.43 -2.77 14.83
CA ILE A 224 -0.96 -1.47 15.38
C ILE A 224 -1.11 -0.37 14.31
N GLY A 225 -1.52 0.82 14.76
CA GLY A 225 -1.74 1.98 13.88
C GLY A 225 -3.08 2.01 13.16
N ASN A 226 -3.83 0.91 13.16
CA ASN A 226 -5.15 0.82 12.52
C ASN A 226 -6.27 1.23 13.48
N PRO A 227 -7.39 1.76 12.98
CA PRO A 227 -8.56 2.03 13.79
C PRO A 227 -9.31 0.74 14.12
N VAL A 228 -9.84 0.68 15.34
CA VAL A 228 -10.73 -0.39 15.79
C VAL A 228 -11.97 0.24 16.41
N VAL A 229 -13.13 -0.28 16.06
CA VAL A 229 -14.41 0.12 16.65
C VAL A 229 -15.00 -1.06 17.39
N LEU A 230 -15.29 -0.87 18.68
CA LEU A 230 -16.03 -1.79 19.50
C LEU A 230 -17.51 -1.39 19.49
N TYR A 231 -18.40 -2.34 19.30
CA TYR A 231 -19.85 -2.13 19.26
C TYR A 231 -20.51 -2.82 20.43
N CYS A 232 -21.25 -2.07 21.22
CA CYS A 232 -22.10 -2.56 22.31
C CYS A 232 -23.55 -2.62 21.84
N LYS A 233 -24.00 -3.77 21.38
CA LYS A 233 -25.35 -3.97 20.85
C LYS A 233 -26.31 -4.28 21.97
N LEU A 234 -27.43 -3.58 21.95
CA LEU A 234 -28.55 -3.82 22.86
C LEU A 234 -29.85 -3.77 22.03
N ASP A 235 -30.64 -4.83 22.09
CA ASP A 235 -31.78 -5.04 21.18
C ASP A 235 -32.97 -4.12 21.43
N GLN A 236 -32.85 -3.05 22.22
CA GLN A 236 -34.00 -2.21 22.52
C GLN A 236 -33.72 -0.72 22.74
N SER A 237 -34.66 0.05 22.24
CA SER A 237 -35.10 1.43 22.52
C SER A 237 -34.07 2.55 22.80
N ALA A 238 -34.45 3.75 22.35
CA ALA A 238 -33.72 5.01 22.56
C ALA A 238 -33.46 5.38 24.04
N GLY A 239 -32.44 6.14 24.31
CA GLY A 239 -32.15 6.72 25.59
C GLY A 239 -31.04 6.06 26.40
N TRP A 240 -30.37 5.08 25.84
CA TRP A 240 -29.20 4.45 26.47
C TRP A 240 -27.95 5.26 26.26
N ARG A 241 -27.09 5.27 27.30
CA ARG A 241 -25.70 5.70 27.27
C ARG A 241 -24.84 4.49 27.55
N PHE A 242 -23.68 4.42 26.89
CA PHE A 242 -22.82 3.24 26.95
C PHE A 242 -21.58 3.51 27.80
N TYR A 243 -21.19 2.51 28.54
CA TYR A 243 -20.05 2.55 29.47
C TYR A 243 -19.11 1.41 29.14
N TRP A 244 -17.83 1.73 29.01
CA TRP A 244 -16.81 0.81 28.54
C TRP A 244 -15.76 0.62 29.61
N SER A 245 -15.46 -0.64 29.95
CA SER A 245 -14.44 -1.03 30.90
C SER A 245 -13.35 -1.81 30.19
N LYS A 246 -12.11 -1.60 30.63
CA LYS A 246 -10.94 -2.33 30.17
C LYS A 246 -10.20 -2.95 31.36
N HIS A 247 -9.75 -4.17 31.22
CA HIS A 247 -9.05 -4.99 32.20
C HIS A 247 -9.87 -5.41 33.42
N THR A 248 -10.78 -4.59 33.91
CA THR A 248 -11.63 -4.88 35.08
C THR A 248 -13.02 -4.28 34.92
N GLN A 249 -14.04 -4.95 35.44
CA GLN A 249 -15.41 -4.43 35.53
C GLN A 249 -15.53 -3.47 36.72
N SER A 250 -14.88 -2.31 36.64
CA SER A 250 -14.91 -1.29 37.68
C SER A 250 -15.64 -0.04 37.25
N PRO A 251 -16.71 0.38 37.95
CA PRO A 251 -17.46 1.60 37.61
C PRO A 251 -16.63 2.88 37.65
N GLU A 252 -15.54 2.90 38.40
CA GLU A 252 -14.70 4.10 38.57
C GLU A 252 -13.83 4.43 37.36
N ASN A 253 -13.54 3.41 36.52
CA ASN A 253 -12.64 3.52 35.37
C ASN A 253 -13.37 3.38 34.02
N GLU A 254 -14.68 3.59 34.01
CA GLU A 254 -15.46 3.47 32.77
C GLU A 254 -15.36 4.69 31.87
N THR A 255 -15.12 4.44 30.60
CA THR A 255 -15.27 5.46 29.57
C THR A 255 -16.72 5.50 29.11
N LYS A 256 -17.30 6.69 29.05
CA LYS A 256 -18.70 6.92 28.68
C LYS A 256 -18.82 7.42 27.25
N THR A 257 -19.74 6.83 26.48
CA THR A 257 -20.10 7.29 25.12
C THR A 257 -21.62 7.47 25.00
N GLU A 258 -22.02 8.43 24.18
CA GLU A 258 -23.44 8.65 23.83
C GLU A 258 -23.92 7.66 22.74
N THR A 259 -22.99 7.11 21.96
CA THR A 259 -23.24 6.13 20.91
C THR A 259 -22.90 4.73 21.38
N HIS A 260 -23.49 3.73 20.74
CA HIS A 260 -23.23 2.30 20.99
C HIS A 260 -21.85 1.84 20.51
N SER A 261 -20.97 2.73 20.12
CA SER A 261 -19.64 2.45 19.60
C SER A 261 -18.56 3.16 20.39
N TYR A 262 -17.43 2.48 20.56
CA TYR A 262 -16.18 3.00 21.11
C TYR A 262 -15.08 2.88 20.08
N THR A 263 -14.53 3.98 19.64
CA THR A 263 -13.53 4.04 18.58
C THR A 263 -12.14 4.27 19.15
N ILE A 264 -11.23 3.37 18.84
CA ILE A 264 -9.79 3.54 19.03
C ILE A 264 -9.24 3.93 17.65
N SER A 265 -8.84 5.19 17.48
CA SER A 265 -8.44 5.73 16.17
C SER A 265 -7.13 5.15 15.64
N SER A 266 -6.24 4.77 16.54
CA SER A 266 -4.94 4.16 16.22
C SER A 266 -4.55 3.21 17.33
N VAL A 267 -4.64 1.92 17.08
CA VAL A 267 -4.35 0.86 18.05
C VAL A 267 -2.87 0.81 18.36
N SER A 268 -2.54 0.68 19.63
CA SER A 268 -1.21 0.45 20.18
C SER A 268 -1.18 -0.85 21.00
N VAL A 269 0.00 -1.34 21.36
CA VAL A 269 0.16 -2.52 22.21
C VAL A 269 -0.60 -2.36 23.54
N SER A 270 -0.63 -1.14 24.07
CA SER A 270 -1.34 -0.84 25.34
C SER A 270 -2.85 -0.99 25.21
N ASP A 271 -3.43 -1.03 24.00
CA ASP A 271 -4.86 -1.21 23.79
C ASP A 271 -5.29 -2.69 23.79
N GLY A 272 -4.35 -3.61 23.76
CA GLY A 272 -4.64 -5.04 23.97
C GLY A 272 -5.25 -5.33 25.34
N GLY A 273 -6.09 -6.36 25.44
CA GLY A 273 -6.68 -6.80 26.68
C GLY A 273 -8.17 -7.11 26.61
N GLN A 274 -8.78 -7.29 27.78
CA GLN A 274 -10.20 -7.58 27.91
C GLN A 274 -11.02 -6.30 27.98
N TYR A 275 -12.12 -6.29 27.24
CA TYR A 275 -13.10 -5.21 27.23
C TYR A 275 -14.47 -5.71 27.58
N TRP A 276 -15.24 -4.87 28.26
CA TRP A 276 -16.66 -5.06 28.55
C TRP A 276 -17.41 -3.79 28.25
N CYS A 277 -18.68 -3.91 27.98
CA CYS A 277 -19.58 -2.77 27.92
C CYS A 277 -20.84 -3.03 28.74
N ARG A 278 -21.46 -1.98 29.20
CA ARG A 278 -22.83 -1.95 29.74
C ARG A 278 -23.53 -0.68 29.30
N ALA A 279 -24.84 -0.68 29.38
CA ALA A 279 -25.65 0.50 29.08
C ALA A 279 -26.32 1.04 30.34
N GLY A 280 -26.57 2.34 30.39
CA GLY A 280 -27.29 2.97 31.50
C GLY A 280 -28.26 4.03 31.00
N ARG A 281 -29.42 4.16 31.68
CA ARG A 281 -30.42 5.20 31.40
C ARG A 281 -31.13 5.70 32.65
N GLY A 282 -31.80 6.82 32.55
CA GLY A 282 -32.62 7.36 33.62
C GLY A 282 -31.87 8.15 34.70
N THR A 283 -32.60 8.67 35.68
CA THR A 283 -32.08 9.41 36.85
C THR A 283 -32.84 8.95 38.11
N PRO A 284 -32.21 8.25 39.06
CA PRO A 284 -30.81 7.76 39.05
C PRO A 284 -30.55 6.76 37.94
N VAL A 285 -29.27 6.64 37.52
CA VAL A 285 -28.89 5.79 36.37
C VAL A 285 -29.15 4.32 36.69
N TYR A 286 -29.97 3.68 35.91
CA TYR A 286 -30.14 2.25 35.85
C TYR A 286 -29.13 1.62 34.88
N TYR A 287 -28.47 0.52 35.27
CA TYR A 287 -27.46 -0.15 34.46
C TYR A 287 -27.92 -1.56 34.04
N THR A 288 -27.58 -1.94 32.83
CA THR A 288 -27.67 -3.31 32.35
C THR A 288 -26.59 -4.19 32.98
N HIS A 289 -26.67 -5.50 32.74
CA HIS A 289 -25.52 -6.37 32.99
C HIS A 289 -24.34 -5.93 32.08
N TYR A 290 -23.10 -6.28 32.47
CA TYR A 290 -21.97 -6.20 31.59
C TYR A 290 -22.10 -7.26 30.49
N SER A 291 -21.60 -6.93 29.31
CA SER A 291 -21.42 -7.90 28.22
C SER A 291 -20.50 -9.03 28.62
N ASP A 292 -20.42 -10.06 27.82
CA ASP A 292 -19.31 -10.97 27.85
C ASP A 292 -18.00 -10.25 27.53
N ALA A 293 -16.89 -10.77 28.02
CA ALA A 293 -15.57 -10.21 27.76
C ALA A 293 -15.19 -10.38 26.30
N LEU A 294 -14.78 -9.30 25.66
CA LEU A 294 -14.12 -9.33 24.36
C LEU A 294 -12.62 -9.21 24.58
N TRP A 295 -11.87 -10.20 24.14
CA TRP A 295 -10.42 -10.12 24.14
C TRP A 295 -9.90 -9.49 22.85
N MET A 296 -9.26 -8.35 22.94
CA MET A 296 -8.60 -7.69 21.82
C MET A 296 -7.10 -8.04 21.81
N ASN A 297 -6.71 -8.90 20.90
CA ASN A 297 -5.30 -9.18 20.62
C ASN A 297 -4.77 -8.09 19.71
N VAL A 298 -3.57 -7.58 20.02
CA VAL A 298 -2.89 -6.57 19.23
C VAL A 298 -1.58 -7.15 18.71
N THR A 299 -1.31 -6.96 17.43
CA THR A 299 -0.07 -7.40 16.79
C THR A 299 0.52 -6.26 15.98
N GLU A 300 1.83 -6.34 15.72
CA GLU A 300 2.49 -5.41 14.82
C GLU A 300 1.83 -5.45 13.44
N SER A 301 1.75 -4.29 12.82
CA SER A 301 1.28 -4.18 11.45
C SER A 301 2.35 -4.72 10.52
N PRO A 302 2.06 -5.69 9.64
CA PRO A 302 3.06 -6.21 8.72
C PRO A 302 3.55 -5.08 7.80
N LYS A 303 4.86 -5.05 7.53
CA LYS A 303 5.43 -4.10 6.59
C LYS A 303 5.28 -4.63 5.17
N ALA A 304 4.75 -3.80 4.28
CA ALA A 304 4.76 -4.09 2.86
C ALA A 304 6.16 -3.88 2.29
N VAL A 305 6.57 -4.73 1.36
CA VAL A 305 7.84 -4.62 0.62
C VAL A 305 7.53 -4.65 -0.86
N ILE A 306 7.95 -3.60 -1.56
CA ILE A 306 7.77 -3.49 -3.00
C ILE A 306 9.05 -3.86 -3.72
N SER A 307 8.94 -4.61 -4.80
CA SER A 307 10.03 -4.92 -5.72
C SER A 307 9.60 -4.67 -7.16
N ILE A 308 10.58 -4.41 -8.01
CA ILE A 308 10.39 -4.16 -9.44
C ILE A 308 11.12 -5.25 -10.23
N ASN A 309 10.43 -5.86 -11.17
CA ASN A 309 10.99 -6.82 -12.11
C ASN A 309 10.75 -6.34 -13.55
N PRO A 310 11.74 -6.34 -14.45
CA PRO A 310 13.09 -6.91 -14.32
C PRO A 310 14.10 -6.01 -13.62
N ASP A 311 13.92 -4.70 -13.59
CA ASP A 311 14.84 -3.73 -12.99
C ASP A 311 14.10 -2.41 -12.66
N ASN A 312 14.68 -1.58 -11.80
CA ASN A 312 14.20 -0.23 -11.51
C ASN A 312 14.56 0.79 -12.61
N GLN A 313 15.53 0.45 -13.45
CA GLN A 313 15.86 1.19 -14.67
C GLN A 313 15.45 0.37 -15.89
N VAL A 314 14.48 0.85 -16.60
CA VAL A 314 13.89 0.18 -17.77
C VAL A 314 13.81 1.12 -18.94
N PHE A 315 13.52 0.56 -20.12
CA PHE A 315 13.44 1.31 -21.34
C PHE A 315 12.02 1.36 -21.88
N ARG A 316 11.71 2.42 -22.59
CA ARG A 316 10.40 2.60 -23.21
C ARG A 316 10.01 1.40 -24.07
N GLY A 317 8.82 0.83 -23.78
CA GLY A 317 8.29 -0.34 -24.46
C GLY A 317 8.52 -1.66 -23.73
N GLU A 318 9.28 -1.68 -22.66
CA GLU A 318 9.39 -2.88 -21.79
C GLU A 318 8.10 -3.12 -20.99
N THR A 319 8.00 -4.31 -20.44
CA THR A 319 6.97 -4.67 -19.45
C THR A 319 7.63 -4.73 -18.08
N VAL A 320 7.00 -4.09 -17.11
CA VAL A 320 7.45 -4.04 -15.72
C VAL A 320 6.38 -4.63 -14.82
N THR A 321 6.78 -5.49 -13.91
CA THR A 321 5.91 -6.02 -12.86
C THR A 321 6.36 -5.48 -11.52
N LEU A 322 5.48 -4.73 -10.87
CA LEU A 322 5.61 -4.31 -9.50
C LEU A 322 5.03 -5.41 -8.61
N ARG A 323 5.78 -5.89 -7.64
CA ARG A 323 5.35 -6.93 -6.71
C ARG A 323 5.38 -6.38 -5.29
N CYS A 324 4.30 -6.64 -4.56
CA CYS A 324 4.10 -6.24 -3.17
C CYS A 324 4.01 -7.47 -2.27
N ASP A 325 5.00 -7.68 -1.44
CA ASP A 325 5.02 -8.79 -0.48
C ASP A 325 4.82 -8.26 0.95
N MET A 326 4.09 -9.01 1.79
CA MET A 326 3.84 -8.67 3.20
C MET A 326 4.81 -9.43 4.10
N GLN A 327 5.66 -8.72 4.84
CA GLN A 327 6.56 -9.32 5.80
C GLN A 327 5.80 -9.74 7.06
N GLY A 328 5.83 -11.04 7.41
CA GLY A 328 5.17 -11.55 8.61
C GLY A 328 3.65 -11.71 8.52
N GLY A 329 3.06 -11.55 7.33
CA GLY A 329 1.61 -11.51 7.13
C GLY A 329 0.88 -12.87 7.16
N GLY A 330 1.57 -14.01 7.32
CA GLY A 330 0.95 -15.35 7.30
C GLY A 330 0.06 -15.61 6.07
N ASP A 331 -0.86 -16.57 6.19
CA ASP A 331 -1.81 -16.94 5.13
C ASP A 331 -3.01 -15.97 5.00
N THR A 332 -2.83 -14.72 5.38
CA THR A 332 -3.89 -13.71 5.36
C THR A 332 -4.18 -13.28 3.92
N GLU A 333 -5.46 -13.26 3.54
CA GLU A 333 -5.87 -12.72 2.25
C GLU A 333 -5.77 -11.19 2.23
N TRP A 334 -4.86 -10.67 1.43
CA TRP A 334 -4.64 -9.25 1.24
C TRP A 334 -5.25 -8.75 -0.05
N ARG A 335 -5.71 -7.50 -0.02
CA ARG A 335 -5.96 -6.65 -1.17
C ARG A 335 -4.83 -5.64 -1.23
N TYR A 336 -4.24 -5.41 -2.39
CA TYR A 336 -3.08 -4.55 -2.55
C TYR A 336 -3.48 -3.21 -3.17
N SER A 337 -2.92 -2.13 -2.64
CA SER A 337 -3.05 -0.79 -3.19
C SER A 337 -1.67 -0.26 -3.59
N TRP A 338 -1.61 0.44 -4.72
CA TRP A 338 -0.40 0.94 -5.33
C TRP A 338 -0.48 2.46 -5.44
N HIS A 339 0.58 3.15 -5.04
CA HIS A 339 0.66 4.60 -5.07
C HIS A 339 1.87 5.03 -5.90
N LYS A 340 1.74 6.11 -6.64
CA LYS A 340 2.80 6.71 -7.44
C LYS A 340 2.92 8.20 -7.08
N ASP A 341 4.15 8.67 -6.77
CA ASP A 341 4.50 10.06 -6.53
C ASP A 341 3.56 10.79 -5.56
N ASP A 342 3.21 10.13 -4.42
CA ASP A 342 2.28 10.63 -3.38
C ASP A 342 0.85 10.96 -3.87
N TYR A 343 0.54 10.77 -5.15
CA TYR A 343 -0.82 10.86 -5.66
C TYR A 343 -1.58 9.57 -5.39
N SER A 344 -2.69 9.68 -4.70
CA SER A 344 -3.58 8.57 -4.34
C SER A 344 -4.42 8.07 -5.52
N HIS A 345 -3.81 7.72 -6.64
CA HIS A 345 -4.48 6.85 -7.59
C HIS A 345 -4.43 5.41 -7.07
N VAL A 346 -5.40 5.10 -6.22
CA VAL A 346 -5.54 3.79 -5.62
C VAL A 346 -6.05 2.83 -6.67
N SER A 347 -5.14 2.13 -7.31
CA SER A 347 -5.50 0.90 -8.02
C SER A 347 -5.53 -0.24 -7.02
N PHE A 348 -6.70 -0.75 -6.67
CA PHE A 348 -6.82 -1.94 -5.85
C PHE A 348 -6.68 -3.19 -6.72
N SER A 349 -5.81 -4.10 -6.32
CA SER A 349 -5.65 -5.40 -6.94
C SER A 349 -5.81 -6.52 -5.92
N THR A 350 -6.39 -7.63 -6.35
CA THR A 350 -6.45 -8.85 -5.55
C THR A 350 -5.17 -9.68 -5.69
N THR A 351 -4.33 -9.34 -6.67
CA THR A 351 -3.02 -9.96 -6.90
C THR A 351 -1.93 -9.09 -6.30
N LYS A 352 -0.89 -9.73 -5.78
CA LYS A 352 0.29 -9.05 -5.25
C LYS A 352 1.19 -8.46 -6.33
N GLU A 353 0.83 -8.62 -7.59
CA GLU A 353 1.57 -8.15 -8.74
C GLU A 353 0.72 -7.17 -9.56
N ASN A 354 1.36 -6.10 -10.00
CA ASN A 354 0.82 -5.10 -10.89
C ASN A 354 1.75 -4.96 -12.11
N THR A 355 1.28 -5.38 -13.26
CA THR A 355 2.06 -5.39 -14.49
C THR A 355 1.72 -4.18 -15.36
N ILE A 356 2.73 -3.41 -15.69
CA ILE A 356 2.66 -2.28 -16.61
C ILE A 356 3.27 -2.71 -17.94
N SER A 357 2.45 -3.01 -18.92
CA SER A 357 2.88 -3.34 -20.29
C SER A 357 3.22 -2.07 -21.05
N PHE A 358 4.28 -2.13 -21.88
CA PHE A 358 4.74 -1.01 -22.71
C PHE A 358 4.97 0.28 -21.91
N VAL A 359 5.91 0.25 -20.97
CA VAL A 359 6.24 1.42 -20.15
C VAL A 359 6.63 2.62 -21.01
N ARG A 360 6.25 3.81 -20.53
CA ARG A 360 6.55 5.12 -21.12
C ARG A 360 7.21 6.00 -20.06
N GLU A 361 7.82 7.08 -20.47
CA GLU A 361 8.44 8.06 -19.57
C GLU A 361 7.49 8.54 -18.45
N SER A 362 6.20 8.70 -18.78
CA SER A 362 5.16 9.05 -17.79
C SER A 362 4.95 8.01 -16.68
N HIS A 363 5.47 6.80 -16.84
CA HIS A 363 5.45 5.77 -15.79
C HIS A 363 6.65 5.90 -14.84
N SER A 364 7.65 6.74 -15.14
CA SER A 364 8.73 7.06 -14.20
C SER A 364 8.15 7.71 -12.96
N GLY A 365 8.70 7.37 -11.78
CA GLY A 365 8.25 7.92 -10.52
C GLY A 365 8.57 7.00 -9.34
N LYS A 366 8.19 7.45 -8.15
CA LYS A 366 8.31 6.69 -6.91
C LYS A 366 7.05 5.87 -6.67
N TYR A 367 7.21 4.58 -6.50
CA TYR A 367 6.10 3.66 -6.24
C TYR A 367 6.18 3.13 -4.82
N THR A 368 5.04 3.08 -4.16
CA THR A 368 4.83 2.41 -2.88
C THR A 368 3.64 1.49 -2.96
N CYS A 369 3.58 0.51 -2.08
CA CYS A 369 2.42 -0.37 -1.98
C CYS A 369 1.98 -0.55 -0.53
N ARG A 370 0.72 -0.95 -0.36
CA ARG A 370 0.10 -1.22 0.92
C ARG A 370 -0.87 -2.38 0.79
N GLY A 371 -0.93 -3.23 1.80
CA GLY A 371 -1.93 -4.29 1.91
C GLY A 371 -3.11 -3.87 2.76
N GLU A 372 -4.33 -4.27 2.38
CA GLU A 372 -5.56 -4.18 3.15
C GLU A 372 -6.08 -5.59 3.39
N ARG A 373 -6.28 -5.97 4.66
CA ARG A 373 -6.79 -7.29 5.03
C ARG A 373 -8.27 -7.39 4.65
N ARG A 374 -8.63 -8.41 3.84
CA ARG A 374 -9.99 -8.54 3.29
C ARG A 374 -11.08 -8.78 4.34
N SER A 375 -10.71 -9.37 5.47
CA SER A 375 -11.68 -9.74 6.49
C SER A 375 -12.28 -8.55 7.24
N ASP A 376 -11.53 -7.45 7.38
CA ASP A 376 -11.86 -6.32 8.26
C ASP A 376 -11.25 -4.98 7.84
N SER A 377 -10.68 -4.91 6.64
CA SER A 377 -10.09 -3.69 6.04
C SER A 377 -8.94 -3.06 6.86
N GLN A 378 -8.32 -3.81 7.77
CA GLN A 378 -7.12 -3.34 8.43
C GLN A 378 -5.93 -3.33 7.46
N THR A 379 -5.09 -2.33 7.57
CA THR A 379 -4.05 -2.07 6.61
C THR A 379 -2.66 -2.36 7.17
N SER A 380 -1.76 -2.81 6.30
CA SER A 380 -0.33 -2.95 6.58
C SER A 380 0.34 -1.57 6.73
N GLU A 381 1.58 -1.56 7.20
CA GLU A 381 2.45 -0.42 6.97
C GLU A 381 2.70 -0.25 5.46
N ILE A 382 2.89 0.98 5.03
CA ILE A 382 3.26 1.28 3.65
C ILE A 382 4.70 0.84 3.39
N SER A 383 4.99 0.37 2.19
CA SER A 383 6.35 -0.01 1.81
C SER A 383 7.26 1.22 1.73
N ASP A 384 8.56 0.97 1.82
CA ASP A 384 9.55 1.94 1.36
C ASP A 384 9.32 2.23 -0.13
N ALA A 385 9.66 3.44 -0.56
CA ALA A 385 9.46 3.82 -1.96
C ALA A 385 10.55 3.24 -2.85
N VAL A 386 10.16 2.66 -3.99
CA VAL A 386 11.08 2.28 -5.06
C VAL A 386 10.90 3.21 -6.25
N THR A 387 12.00 3.60 -6.86
CA THR A 387 11.96 4.52 -8.02
C THR A 387 12.06 3.73 -9.30
N LEU A 388 11.03 3.82 -10.13
CA LEU A 388 11.06 3.33 -11.51
C LEU A 388 11.53 4.46 -12.42
N THR A 389 12.60 4.23 -13.18
CA THR A 389 13.13 5.15 -14.19
C THR A 389 12.95 4.53 -15.56
N VAL A 390 12.20 5.21 -16.42
CA VAL A 390 11.98 4.80 -17.80
C VAL A 390 12.80 5.69 -18.71
N SER A 391 13.79 5.10 -19.35
CA SER A 391 14.68 5.77 -20.32
C SER A 391 14.18 5.54 -21.74
N ASP A 392 14.73 6.27 -22.68
CA ASP A 392 14.53 6.02 -24.12
C ASP A 392 14.94 4.60 -24.48
N ARG A 393 14.73 4.23 -25.76
CA ARG A 393 14.97 2.88 -26.26
C ARG A 393 16.38 2.40 -25.93
N ALA A 394 16.49 1.18 -25.40
CA ALA A 394 17.78 0.57 -25.08
C ALA A 394 18.68 0.44 -26.30
N GLN A 395 19.94 0.80 -26.16
CA GLN A 395 20.97 0.70 -27.20
C GLN A 395 22.03 -0.30 -26.76
N ALA A 396 22.29 -1.30 -27.63
CA ALA A 396 23.41 -2.21 -27.46
C ALA A 396 24.70 -1.52 -27.93
N VAL A 397 25.80 -1.73 -27.21
CA VAL A 397 27.14 -1.21 -27.53
C VAL A 397 28.08 -2.39 -27.64
N LEU A 398 28.76 -2.48 -28.80
CA LEU A 398 29.74 -3.53 -29.09
C LEU A 398 31.15 -3.00 -29.02
N ARG A 399 32.02 -3.73 -28.38
CA ARG A 399 33.45 -3.45 -28.26
C ARG A 399 34.26 -4.71 -28.60
N SER A 400 35.45 -4.53 -29.18
CA SER A 400 36.40 -5.61 -29.43
C SER A 400 37.72 -5.41 -28.68
N SER A 401 38.31 -6.50 -28.23
CA SER A 401 39.64 -6.48 -27.61
C SER A 401 40.40 -7.73 -28.03
N PRO A 402 41.57 -7.61 -28.66
CA PRO A 402 42.24 -6.40 -29.16
C PRO A 402 41.57 -5.79 -30.42
N GLN A 403 42.26 -4.94 -31.16
CA GLN A 403 41.71 -4.19 -32.29
C GLN A 403 41.28 -5.07 -33.49
N SER A 404 40.72 -4.44 -34.52
CA SER A 404 40.00 -5.10 -35.63
C SER A 404 40.85 -5.87 -36.63
N TRP A 405 42.17 -5.73 -36.63
CA TRP A 405 43.12 -6.51 -37.45
C TRP A 405 43.85 -7.53 -36.64
N LEU A 406 43.71 -8.80 -36.99
CA LEU A 406 44.23 -9.97 -36.26
C LEU A 406 44.96 -10.91 -37.19
N THR A 407 45.83 -11.72 -36.60
CA THR A 407 46.53 -12.79 -37.30
C THR A 407 45.84 -14.17 -36.99
N GLU A 408 45.76 -15.05 -37.97
CA GLU A 408 45.21 -16.38 -37.77
C GLU A 408 45.95 -17.07 -36.62
N GLY A 409 45.14 -17.64 -35.67
CA GLY A 409 45.64 -18.21 -34.43
C GLY A 409 45.54 -17.33 -33.20
N ASP A 410 45.33 -16.03 -33.38
CA ASP A 410 45.07 -15.07 -32.27
C ASP A 410 43.76 -15.37 -31.58
N SER A 411 43.49 -14.61 -30.51
CA SER A 411 42.24 -14.67 -29.79
C SER A 411 41.61 -13.28 -29.72
N VAL A 412 40.31 -13.18 -29.92
CA VAL A 412 39.55 -11.94 -29.81
C VAL A 412 38.29 -12.15 -28.98
N THR A 413 38.00 -11.20 -28.11
CA THR A 413 36.75 -11.15 -27.35
C THR A 413 35.95 -9.94 -27.78
N LEU A 414 34.73 -10.19 -28.23
CA LEU A 414 33.71 -9.20 -28.49
C LEU A 414 32.86 -9.04 -27.22
N SER A 415 32.72 -7.83 -26.72
CA SER A 415 31.94 -7.51 -25.54
C SER A 415 30.74 -6.66 -25.94
N CYS A 416 29.55 -7.15 -25.58
CA CYS A 416 28.27 -6.46 -25.82
C CYS A 416 27.68 -6.04 -24.49
N GLU A 417 27.35 -4.78 -24.36
CA GLU A 417 26.71 -4.19 -23.18
C GLU A 417 25.50 -3.34 -23.59
N VAL A 418 24.55 -3.14 -22.69
CA VAL A 418 23.45 -2.21 -22.87
C VAL A 418 23.74 -0.92 -22.13
N LYS A 419 23.72 0.19 -22.84
CA LYS A 419 24.01 1.50 -22.27
C LYS A 419 23.05 1.83 -21.14
N GLY A 420 23.60 2.03 -19.92
CA GLY A 420 22.83 2.43 -18.74
C GLY A 420 22.12 1.30 -17.98
N SER A 421 22.33 0.03 -18.34
CA SER A 421 21.78 -1.11 -17.59
C SER A 421 22.68 -2.33 -17.69
N SER A 422 22.92 -3.01 -16.58
CA SER A 422 23.87 -4.16 -16.50
C SER A 422 23.19 -5.49 -16.19
N THR A 423 21.90 -5.52 -15.86
CA THR A 423 21.23 -6.70 -15.31
C THR A 423 20.14 -7.27 -16.21
N GLY A 424 20.01 -8.60 -16.22
CA GLY A 424 18.90 -9.32 -16.83
C GLY A 424 18.89 -9.38 -18.35
N TRP A 425 20.00 -9.05 -19.03
CA TRP A 425 20.12 -9.11 -20.48
C TRP A 425 20.70 -10.42 -20.95
N THR A 426 20.15 -10.96 -22.02
CA THR A 426 20.72 -12.01 -22.85
C THR A 426 21.07 -11.43 -24.21
N PHE A 427 22.16 -11.91 -24.83
CA PHE A 427 22.71 -11.32 -26.03
C PHE A 427 22.67 -12.30 -27.20
N SER A 428 22.34 -11.77 -28.38
CA SER A 428 22.41 -12.47 -29.65
C SER A 428 23.46 -11.81 -30.53
N TRP A 429 24.24 -12.62 -31.23
CA TRP A 429 25.39 -12.21 -32.01
C TRP A 429 25.13 -12.42 -33.49
N TYR A 430 25.50 -11.47 -34.28
CA TYR A 430 25.27 -11.44 -35.72
C TYR A 430 26.55 -11.14 -36.46
N ARG A 431 26.74 -11.79 -37.64
CA ARG A 431 27.79 -11.46 -38.59
C ARG A 431 27.13 -11.01 -39.88
N ASP A 432 27.68 -9.98 -40.52
CA ASP A 432 27.22 -9.43 -41.81
C ASP A 432 25.72 -9.12 -41.88
N LYS A 433 25.10 -8.76 -40.76
CA LYS A 433 23.71 -8.35 -40.47
C LYS A 433 22.67 -9.45 -40.42
N ASP A 434 22.76 -10.53 -41.17
CA ASP A 434 21.66 -11.46 -41.36
C ASP A 434 21.93 -12.85 -40.78
N GLU A 435 23.18 -13.19 -40.46
CA GLU A 435 23.56 -14.48 -39.93
C GLU A 435 23.58 -14.44 -38.42
N LEU A 436 22.56 -15.08 -37.78
CA LEU A 436 22.60 -15.35 -36.35
C LEU A 436 23.65 -16.45 -36.10
N LEU A 437 24.66 -16.15 -35.35
CA LEU A 437 25.70 -17.11 -35.03
C LEU A 437 25.11 -18.24 -34.18
N SER A 438 25.16 -19.46 -34.68
CA SER A 438 24.58 -20.67 -34.06
C SER A 438 25.15 -20.97 -32.66
N ASP A 439 26.27 -20.40 -32.31
CA ASP A 439 26.99 -20.53 -31.04
C ASP A 439 26.69 -19.34 -30.10
N SER A 440 25.59 -18.64 -30.33
CA SER A 440 25.15 -17.51 -29.51
C SER A 440 24.94 -17.85 -28.03
N SER A 441 24.76 -19.16 -27.71
CA SER A 441 24.71 -19.65 -26.32
C SER A 441 26.00 -19.37 -25.55
N ARG A 442 27.15 -19.33 -26.20
CA ARG A 442 28.46 -18.96 -25.62
C ARG A 442 28.56 -17.47 -25.31
N GLY A 443 27.78 -16.66 -25.99
CA GLY A 443 27.77 -15.21 -25.85
C GLY A 443 26.59 -14.64 -25.06
N ALA A 444 25.73 -15.50 -24.49
CA ALA A 444 24.53 -15.06 -23.75
C ALA A 444 24.86 -14.14 -22.55
N GLY A 445 26.05 -14.28 -21.99
CA GLY A 445 26.57 -13.43 -20.92
C GLY A 445 27.17 -12.09 -21.34
N GLY A 446 27.06 -11.67 -22.60
CA GLY A 446 27.59 -10.39 -23.10
C GLY A 446 29.02 -10.47 -23.66
N SER A 447 29.68 -11.60 -23.64
CA SER A 447 31.02 -11.79 -24.21
C SER A 447 31.03 -12.95 -25.21
N TYR A 448 31.54 -12.71 -26.38
CA TYR A 448 31.68 -13.71 -27.45
C TYR A 448 33.15 -13.80 -27.82
N THR A 449 33.77 -14.96 -27.56
CA THR A 449 35.22 -15.17 -27.74
C THR A 449 35.47 -16.13 -28.89
N LEU A 450 36.30 -15.68 -29.82
CA LEU A 450 36.84 -16.49 -30.91
C LEU A 450 38.32 -16.80 -30.59
N SER A 451 38.63 -18.10 -30.39
CA SER A 451 39.98 -18.53 -30.08
C SER A 451 40.16 -20.04 -30.49
N PRO A 452 41.07 -20.35 -31.41
CA PRO A 452 41.83 -19.44 -32.26
C PRO A 452 40.94 -18.81 -33.35
N VAL A 453 41.30 -17.59 -33.79
CA VAL A 453 40.65 -16.96 -34.95
C VAL A 453 41.17 -17.64 -36.24
N ALA A 454 40.29 -17.76 -37.23
CA ALA A 454 40.61 -18.25 -38.56
C ALA A 454 40.12 -17.24 -39.61
N LEU A 455 40.63 -17.33 -40.84
CA LEU A 455 40.26 -16.41 -41.92
C LEU A 455 38.73 -16.35 -42.16
N ASN A 456 38.04 -17.45 -42.02
CA ASN A 456 36.56 -17.49 -42.16
C ASN A 456 35.81 -16.73 -41.04
N HIS A 457 36.50 -16.25 -40.01
CA HIS A 457 35.92 -15.33 -39.03
C HIS A 457 36.02 -13.86 -39.49
N THR A 458 36.60 -13.58 -40.62
CA THR A 458 36.55 -12.25 -41.24
C THR A 458 35.11 -11.83 -41.51
N GLY A 459 34.72 -10.64 -41.08
CA GLY A 459 33.36 -10.11 -41.26
C GLY A 459 33.05 -8.98 -40.34
N VAL A 460 31.80 -8.54 -40.37
CA VAL A 460 31.31 -7.39 -39.58
C VAL A 460 30.31 -7.87 -38.55
N TYR A 461 30.68 -7.72 -37.30
CA TYR A 461 29.91 -8.23 -36.17
C TYR A 461 28.99 -7.15 -35.62
N ALA A 462 27.83 -7.58 -35.16
CA ALA A 462 26.87 -6.78 -34.38
C ALA A 462 26.27 -7.63 -33.27
N CYS A 463 25.83 -6.99 -32.22
CA CYS A 463 25.07 -7.65 -31.15
C CYS A 463 23.71 -7.01 -30.94
N ARG A 464 22.82 -7.75 -30.36
CA ARG A 464 21.50 -7.30 -29.93
C ARG A 464 21.20 -7.91 -28.59
N ALA A 465 20.67 -7.13 -27.65
CA ALA A 465 20.28 -7.62 -26.34
C ALA A 465 18.75 -7.83 -26.25
N MET A 466 18.34 -8.80 -25.45
CA MET A 466 16.93 -9.06 -25.15
C MET A 466 16.76 -9.26 -23.65
N ARG A 467 15.58 -8.86 -23.12
CA ARG A 467 15.24 -8.97 -21.70
C ARG A 467 13.74 -9.23 -21.52
N GLY A 468 13.39 -10.00 -20.46
CA GLY A 468 12.03 -10.26 -20.02
C GLY A 468 11.34 -11.42 -20.75
N GLU A 469 10.24 -11.89 -20.19
CA GLU A 469 9.42 -13.00 -20.75
C GLU A 469 8.74 -12.57 -22.06
N THR A 470 8.32 -11.32 -22.18
CA THR A 470 7.91 -10.71 -23.43
C THR A 470 9.15 -10.09 -24.05
N THR A 471 9.80 -10.79 -24.95
CA THR A 471 11.08 -10.48 -25.56
C THR A 471 11.23 -9.02 -25.99
N TYR A 472 11.63 -8.16 -25.05
CA TYR A 472 12.06 -6.80 -25.39
C TYR A 472 13.43 -6.85 -26.02
N HIS A 473 13.56 -6.20 -27.18
CA HIS A 473 14.79 -6.16 -27.95
C HIS A 473 15.35 -4.75 -28.05
N THR A 474 16.67 -4.62 -27.83
CA THR A 474 17.38 -3.37 -28.15
C THR A 474 17.43 -3.15 -29.67
N GLN A 475 17.88 -1.99 -30.08
CA GLN A 475 18.41 -1.83 -31.41
C GLN A 475 19.73 -2.61 -31.53
N TYR A 476 20.12 -2.95 -32.78
CA TYR A 476 21.45 -3.50 -33.02
C TYR A 476 22.51 -2.50 -32.60
N SER A 477 23.64 -3.03 -32.09
CA SER A 477 24.83 -2.22 -31.87
C SER A 477 25.34 -1.61 -33.17
N ASP A 478 26.21 -0.61 -33.05
CA ASP A 478 27.11 -0.25 -34.15
C ASP A 478 27.93 -1.50 -34.55
N THR A 479 28.27 -1.57 -35.81
CA THR A 479 28.99 -2.71 -36.35
C THR A 479 30.48 -2.66 -36.03
N GLN A 480 31.05 -3.79 -35.62
CA GLN A 480 32.47 -3.94 -35.38
C GLN A 480 33.07 -4.86 -36.43
N PRO A 481 33.93 -4.36 -37.35
CA PRO A 481 34.62 -5.22 -38.28
C PRO A 481 35.77 -6.00 -37.62
N LEU A 482 35.96 -7.24 -38.04
CA LEU A 482 37.12 -8.07 -37.75
C LEU A 482 37.78 -8.54 -39.03
N TRP A 483 39.04 -8.18 -39.19
CA TRP A 483 39.84 -8.51 -40.34
C TRP A 483 40.95 -9.46 -39.91
N ILE A 484 40.93 -10.72 -40.47
CA ILE A 484 41.89 -11.72 -40.08
C ILE A 484 42.81 -11.99 -41.24
N THR A 485 44.12 -11.91 -41.01
CA THR A 485 45.16 -12.20 -41.96
C THR A 485 45.84 -13.52 -41.60
N GLY A 486 45.97 -14.43 -42.58
CA GLY A 486 46.56 -15.74 -42.40
C GLY A 486 47.78 -15.99 -43.28
N VAL A 487 48.40 -17.15 -43.17
CA VAL A 487 49.43 -17.60 -44.04
C VAL A 487 48.85 -17.87 -45.39
N SER A 488 49.64 -17.68 -46.45
CA SER A 488 49.28 -17.78 -47.88
C SER A 488 48.30 -18.94 -48.17
N ARG A 489 47.10 -18.64 -48.62
CA ARG A 489 46.04 -19.58 -48.95
C ARG A 489 46.01 -19.86 -50.47
N PRO A 490 45.32 -20.94 -50.90
CA PRO A 490 45.22 -21.25 -52.31
C PRO A 490 44.52 -20.14 -53.13
N VAL A 491 43.69 -19.31 -52.50
CA VAL A 491 43.01 -18.17 -53.15
C VAL A 491 43.43 -16.86 -52.52
N SER A 492 43.80 -15.88 -53.33
CA SER A 492 44.18 -14.50 -52.93
C SER A 492 43.39 -13.49 -53.72
N LEU A 493 43.14 -12.33 -53.11
CA LEU A 493 42.59 -11.17 -53.82
C LEU A 493 43.69 -10.47 -54.60
N LYS A 494 43.61 -10.50 -55.91
CA LYS A 494 44.53 -9.77 -56.81
C LYS A 494 43.95 -8.42 -57.09
N VAL A 495 44.74 -7.39 -56.91
CA VAL A 495 44.38 -6.00 -57.13
C VAL A 495 45.14 -5.47 -58.34
N SER A 496 44.43 -4.86 -59.28
CA SER A 496 45.07 -4.24 -60.47
C SER A 496 44.54 -2.82 -60.68
N PRO A 497 45.38 -1.82 -60.66
CA PRO A 497 46.85 -1.83 -60.45
C PRO A 497 47.23 -2.36 -59.07
N SER A 498 48.39 -3.01 -58.90
CA SER A 498 48.85 -3.67 -57.65
C SER A 498 49.30 -2.63 -56.62
N ARG A 499 48.36 -1.92 -56.06
CA ARG A 499 48.54 -0.91 -55.02
C ARG A 499 47.28 -0.77 -54.19
N VAL A 500 47.40 -0.30 -52.95
CA VAL A 500 46.26 -0.13 -52.01
C VAL A 500 45.68 1.26 -52.02
N GLN A 501 46.39 2.26 -52.55
CA GLN A 501 45.90 3.63 -52.70
C GLN A 501 45.67 3.96 -54.19
N HIS A 502 44.55 4.58 -54.50
CA HIS A 502 44.13 4.93 -55.86
C HIS A 502 43.63 6.37 -55.88
N PHE A 503 43.80 7.03 -57.02
CA PHE A 503 43.17 8.31 -57.26
C PHE A 503 41.68 8.16 -57.60
N SER A 504 40.89 9.17 -57.32
CA SER A 504 39.55 9.27 -57.89
C SER A 504 39.60 9.26 -59.39
N ALA A 505 38.56 8.64 -60.03
CA ALA A 505 38.46 8.42 -61.50
C ALA A 505 39.39 7.34 -62.07
N ASP A 506 40.34 6.78 -61.28
CA ASP A 506 41.06 5.59 -61.72
C ASP A 506 40.12 4.39 -61.90
N SER A 507 40.57 3.37 -62.68
CA SER A 507 39.92 2.10 -62.78
C SER A 507 40.59 1.11 -61.80
N LEU A 508 39.76 0.19 -61.25
CA LEU A 508 40.21 -0.86 -60.35
C LEU A 508 39.62 -2.19 -60.75
N SER A 509 40.47 -3.20 -60.87
CA SER A 509 40.03 -4.59 -61.07
C SER A 509 40.49 -5.45 -59.90
N LEU A 510 39.54 -6.20 -59.32
CA LEU A 510 39.71 -7.13 -58.21
C LEU A 510 39.38 -8.50 -58.68
N SER A 511 40.28 -9.46 -58.58
CA SER A 511 39.99 -10.83 -58.95
C SER A 511 40.40 -11.84 -57.86
N CYS A 512 39.58 -12.87 -57.68
CA CYS A 512 39.89 -13.97 -56.80
C CYS A 512 40.65 -15.04 -57.59
N GLU A 513 41.99 -15.11 -57.36
CA GLU A 513 42.89 -16.04 -58.08
C GLU A 513 43.41 -17.12 -57.15
N GLY A 514 43.40 -18.40 -57.57
CA GLY A 514 43.88 -19.55 -56.81
C GLY A 514 44.49 -20.65 -57.70
N GLN A 515 45.11 -21.64 -57.03
CA GLN A 515 45.76 -22.79 -57.74
C GLN A 515 44.75 -23.85 -58.23
N SER A 516 43.49 -23.77 -57.87
CA SER A 516 42.40 -24.60 -58.31
C SER A 516 41.25 -23.76 -58.82
N ASP A 517 40.28 -24.39 -59.52
CA ASP A 517 39.16 -23.77 -60.19
C ASP A 517 38.48 -22.71 -59.28
N SER A 518 38.54 -21.44 -59.69
CA SER A 518 38.00 -20.29 -58.94
C SER A 518 36.49 -20.09 -59.10
N THR A 519 35.78 -21.14 -59.60
CA THR A 519 34.32 -21.08 -59.70
C THR A 519 33.69 -21.11 -58.31
N GLY A 520 32.77 -20.16 -58.02
CA GLY A 520 32.10 -20.01 -56.73
C GLY A 520 32.71 -19.02 -55.73
N TRP A 521 33.82 -18.36 -56.12
CA TRP A 521 34.39 -17.27 -55.37
C TRP A 521 33.86 -15.91 -55.84
N ARG A 522 33.56 -15.03 -54.88
CA ARG A 522 33.08 -13.66 -55.14
C ARG A 522 33.86 -12.64 -54.34
N VAL A 523 33.97 -11.44 -54.90
CA VAL A 523 34.61 -10.31 -54.21
C VAL A 523 33.59 -9.62 -53.32
N ARG A 524 33.85 -9.63 -52.03
CA ARG A 524 33.10 -8.92 -51.00
C ARG A 524 33.78 -7.62 -50.67
N ARG A 525 32.98 -6.63 -50.24
CA ARG A 525 33.50 -5.32 -49.81
C ARG A 525 32.80 -4.84 -48.55
N TYR A 526 33.52 -4.13 -47.75
CA TYR A 526 33.01 -3.35 -46.63
C TYR A 526 33.43 -1.90 -46.80
N THR A 527 32.48 -1.00 -46.86
CA THR A 527 32.70 0.45 -46.94
C THR A 527 31.97 1.13 -45.79
N HIS A 528 32.46 2.29 -45.36
CA HIS A 528 31.88 3.01 -44.22
C HIS A 528 30.39 3.37 -44.45
N ARG A 529 29.98 3.54 -45.73
CA ARG A 529 28.58 3.88 -46.08
C ARG A 529 27.71 2.67 -46.32
N GLU A 530 28.19 1.62 -46.90
CA GLU A 530 27.41 0.49 -47.41
C GLU A 530 27.71 -0.80 -46.67
N LYS A 531 28.03 -0.84 -45.45
CA LYS A 531 28.29 -2.09 -44.70
C LYS A 531 28.83 -3.24 -45.62
N VAL A 532 28.65 -4.51 -45.31
CA VAL A 532 29.09 -5.61 -46.17
C VAL A 532 28.18 -5.73 -47.37
N SER A 533 28.74 -5.81 -48.57
CA SER A 533 28.03 -5.98 -49.80
C SER A 533 28.90 -6.72 -50.84
N ASP A 534 28.28 -7.32 -51.84
CA ASP A 534 28.98 -7.85 -52.97
C ASP A 534 29.51 -6.69 -53.86
N CYS A 535 30.63 -6.89 -54.50
CA CYS A 535 31.23 -5.85 -55.37
C CYS A 535 30.26 -5.41 -56.48
N SER A 536 29.34 -6.27 -56.90
CA SER A 536 28.31 -5.97 -57.93
C SER A 536 27.22 -5.03 -57.47
N SER A 537 27.05 -4.85 -56.18
CA SER A 537 26.00 -3.95 -55.59
C SER A 537 26.44 -2.49 -55.55
N GLY A 538 26.80 -1.91 -56.66
CA GLY A 538 27.29 -0.54 -56.82
C GLY A 538 27.71 -0.29 -58.28
N SER A 539 28.77 0.50 -58.48
CA SER A 539 29.33 0.82 -59.80
C SER A 539 30.28 -0.24 -60.37
N GLY A 540 30.36 -1.46 -59.72
CA GLY A 540 31.20 -2.54 -60.17
C GLY A 540 30.52 -3.51 -61.16
N SER A 541 31.21 -3.88 -62.23
CA SER A 541 30.81 -4.95 -63.14
C SER A 541 31.50 -6.27 -62.72
N VAL A 542 30.76 -7.39 -62.63
CA VAL A 542 31.29 -8.69 -62.24
C VAL A 542 31.35 -9.59 -63.46
N THR A 543 32.52 -10.19 -63.71
CA THR A 543 32.72 -11.20 -64.73
C THR A 543 33.46 -12.38 -64.08
N GLY A 544 32.77 -13.52 -63.89
CA GLY A 544 33.31 -14.64 -63.11
C GLY A 544 33.67 -14.22 -61.66
N SER A 545 34.90 -14.54 -61.26
CA SER A 545 35.43 -14.15 -59.91
C SER A 545 36.06 -12.74 -59.89
N THR A 546 35.93 -11.96 -61.01
CA THR A 546 36.54 -10.63 -61.15
C THR A 546 35.49 -9.54 -61.02
N CYS A 547 35.78 -8.54 -60.18
CA CYS A 547 35.00 -7.31 -60.03
C CYS A 547 35.78 -6.14 -60.58
N SER A 548 35.24 -5.42 -61.56
CA SER A 548 35.86 -4.24 -62.19
C SER A 548 35.06 -2.98 -61.94
N ILE A 549 35.73 -1.95 -61.42
CA ILE A 549 35.18 -0.63 -61.18
C ILE A 549 35.86 0.35 -62.17
N SER A 550 35.10 0.86 -63.13
CA SER A 550 35.62 1.65 -64.20
C SER A 550 36.03 3.08 -63.79
N SER A 551 35.42 3.61 -62.77
CA SER A 551 35.73 4.95 -62.25
C SER A 551 35.57 4.95 -60.74
N LEU A 552 36.66 5.09 -60.02
CA LEU A 552 36.71 5.15 -58.58
C LEU A 552 36.26 6.52 -58.04
N ASN A 553 35.66 6.51 -56.87
CA ASN A 553 35.41 7.68 -56.05
C ASN A 553 35.70 7.36 -54.59
N THR A 554 35.74 8.34 -53.72
CA THR A 554 36.08 8.17 -52.31
C THR A 554 35.14 7.22 -51.55
N SER A 555 33.91 6.95 -52.05
CA SER A 555 32.99 6.01 -51.45
C SER A 555 33.39 4.54 -51.67
N HIS A 556 34.33 4.28 -52.58
CA HIS A 556 34.90 2.95 -52.82
C HIS A 556 36.05 2.62 -51.83
N THR A 557 36.43 3.57 -50.99
CA THR A 557 37.36 3.27 -49.88
C THR A 557 36.77 2.26 -48.95
N GLY A 558 37.51 1.20 -48.67
CA GLY A 558 37.03 0.12 -47.81
C GLY A 558 37.93 -1.12 -47.84
N VAL A 559 37.45 -2.19 -47.19
CA VAL A 559 38.14 -3.46 -47.12
C VAL A 559 37.50 -4.43 -48.08
N TYR A 560 38.29 -5.10 -48.89
CA TYR A 560 37.88 -6.06 -49.92
C TYR A 560 38.50 -7.44 -49.64
N TRP A 561 37.73 -8.51 -49.89
CA TRP A 561 38.23 -9.90 -49.76
C TRP A 561 37.48 -10.81 -50.71
N CYS A 562 38.03 -11.99 -50.94
CA CYS A 562 37.34 -13.08 -51.63
C CYS A 562 36.65 -13.97 -50.62
N GLU A 563 35.41 -14.34 -50.91
CA GLU A 563 34.62 -15.30 -50.13
C GLU A 563 34.02 -16.37 -51.05
N SER A 564 34.11 -17.63 -50.60
CA SER A 564 33.49 -18.77 -51.33
C SER A 564 32.08 -19.03 -50.84
N GLU A 565 31.30 -19.79 -51.57
CA GLU A 565 29.97 -20.28 -51.11
C GLU A 565 30.07 -21.18 -49.89
N SER A 566 31.21 -21.84 -49.65
CA SER A 566 31.50 -22.64 -48.49
C SER A 566 31.90 -21.81 -47.25
N GLY A 567 31.97 -20.46 -47.35
CA GLY A 567 32.35 -19.55 -46.28
C GLY A 567 33.86 -19.43 -46.08
N GLU A 568 34.69 -19.93 -46.97
CA GLU A 568 36.14 -19.71 -46.92
C GLU A 568 36.47 -18.29 -47.38
N SER A 569 37.47 -17.66 -46.76
CA SER A 569 37.85 -16.27 -47.01
C SER A 569 39.34 -16.13 -47.39
N SER A 570 39.65 -15.22 -48.27
CA SER A 570 41.02 -14.76 -48.52
C SER A 570 41.47 -13.73 -47.49
N ASN A 571 42.76 -13.40 -47.50
CA ASN A 571 43.25 -12.24 -46.77
C ASN A 571 42.52 -10.96 -47.23
N PRO A 572 42.01 -10.14 -46.28
CA PRO A 572 41.37 -8.87 -46.62
C PRO A 572 42.40 -7.81 -47.00
N VAL A 573 42.04 -6.93 -47.94
CA VAL A 573 42.88 -5.84 -48.44
C VAL A 573 42.13 -4.52 -48.20
N ASN A 574 42.80 -3.58 -47.57
CA ASN A 574 42.28 -2.23 -47.36
C ASN A 574 42.63 -1.34 -48.58
N ILE A 575 41.62 -0.96 -49.33
CA ILE A 575 41.74 -0.06 -50.49
C ILE A 575 41.33 1.35 -50.11
N THR A 576 42.20 2.32 -50.38
CA THR A 576 41.93 3.73 -50.09
C THR A 576 41.84 4.52 -51.44
N VAL A 577 40.72 5.15 -51.68
CA VAL A 577 40.50 6.03 -52.81
C VAL A 577 40.49 7.49 -52.32
N THR A 578 41.33 8.31 -52.93
CA THR A 578 41.51 9.69 -52.49
C THR A 578 41.41 10.71 -53.62
N ASN A 579 41.02 11.92 -53.29
CA ASN A 579 41.07 13.09 -54.16
C ASN A 579 42.42 13.86 -54.02
N ASN A 580 43.35 13.37 -53.18
CA ASN A 580 44.66 13.96 -53.02
C ASN A 580 45.43 13.84 -54.31
N ASN A 581 46.34 14.82 -54.56
CA ASN A 581 47.21 14.80 -55.74
C ASN A 581 48.39 13.81 -55.56
N VAL A 582 48.54 13.19 -54.44
CA VAL A 582 49.64 12.27 -54.08
C VAL A 582 49.11 11.00 -53.45
N ILE A 583 49.62 9.85 -53.88
CA ILE A 583 49.32 8.54 -53.24
C ILE A 583 50.63 7.77 -52.99
N LEU A 584 50.62 6.89 -52.03
CA LEU A 584 51.69 5.95 -51.73
C LEU A 584 51.39 4.61 -52.42
N GLU A 585 52.20 4.22 -53.40
CA GLU A 585 52.19 2.87 -53.94
C GLU A 585 53.00 1.96 -53.00
N SER A 586 52.34 0.99 -52.41
CA SER A 586 52.89 0.03 -51.48
C SER A 586 52.35 -1.34 -51.76
N PRO A 587 52.98 -2.43 -51.29
CA PRO A 587 52.53 -3.79 -51.47
C PRO A 587 51.11 -4.00 -50.98
N VAL A 588 50.31 -4.78 -51.74
CA VAL A 588 48.95 -5.18 -51.42
C VAL A 588 48.88 -6.19 -50.27
N HIS A 589 49.89 -7.05 -50.20
CA HIS A 589 49.98 -8.13 -49.21
C HIS A 589 51.13 -7.88 -48.21
N PRO A 590 51.04 -8.46 -47.01
CA PRO A 590 52.08 -8.36 -46.01
C PRO A 590 53.46 -8.74 -46.58
N VAL A 591 54.49 -7.95 -46.24
CA VAL A 591 55.87 -8.21 -46.67
C VAL A 591 56.52 -9.23 -45.70
N THR A 592 57.25 -10.20 -46.26
CA THR A 592 57.95 -11.19 -45.39
C THR A 592 59.30 -10.59 -44.92
N GLU A 593 59.67 -10.93 -43.69
CA GLU A 593 61.01 -10.53 -43.20
C GLU A 593 62.11 -10.97 -44.15
N ARG A 594 63.13 -10.15 -44.30
CA ARG A 594 64.29 -10.28 -45.25
C ARG A 594 63.97 -10.02 -46.72
N ASP A 595 62.68 -9.92 -47.10
CA ASP A 595 62.34 -9.46 -48.45
C ASP A 595 62.56 -7.95 -48.60
N PRO A 596 62.76 -7.45 -49.84
CA PRO A 596 62.83 -6.02 -50.08
C PRO A 596 61.46 -5.36 -50.05
N LEU A 597 61.34 -4.16 -49.48
CA LEU A 597 60.14 -3.32 -49.54
C LEU A 597 60.42 -2.10 -50.37
N THR A 598 59.73 -1.97 -51.49
CA THR A 598 59.80 -0.79 -52.34
C THR A 598 58.52 0.01 -52.20
N LEU A 599 58.62 1.27 -51.85
CA LEU A 599 57.57 2.28 -51.75
C LEU A 599 57.73 3.31 -52.82
N ARG A 600 56.67 3.64 -53.56
CA ARG A 600 56.68 4.69 -54.57
C ARG A 600 55.66 5.76 -54.27
N CYS A 601 56.07 7.00 -54.42
CA CYS A 601 55.20 8.15 -54.33
C CYS A 601 54.70 8.50 -55.72
N LEU A 602 53.41 8.41 -55.93
CA LEU A 602 52.81 8.73 -57.24
C LEU A 602 52.10 10.08 -57.17
N CYS A 603 52.42 10.96 -58.13
CA CYS A 603 51.81 12.27 -58.28
C CYS A 603 50.77 12.24 -59.40
N HIS A 604 49.57 12.79 -59.16
CA HIS A 604 48.53 12.88 -60.19
C HIS A 604 48.99 13.64 -61.41
N HIS A 605 48.74 13.10 -62.60
CA HIS A 605 49.15 13.67 -63.89
C HIS A 605 50.69 13.90 -64.15
N THR A 606 51.53 13.20 -63.42
CA THR A 606 52.97 13.26 -63.51
C THR A 606 53.56 11.87 -63.66
N LYS A 607 54.68 11.75 -64.45
CA LYS A 607 55.37 10.44 -64.50
C LYS A 607 55.96 10.12 -63.12
N ALA A 608 55.93 8.84 -62.73
CA ALA A 608 56.43 8.37 -61.42
C ALA A 608 57.88 8.78 -61.16
N SER A 609 58.73 8.88 -62.24
CA SER A 609 60.12 9.33 -62.15
C SER A 609 60.30 10.80 -61.73
N ASP A 610 59.26 11.60 -61.90
CA ASP A 610 59.33 13.04 -61.72
C ASP A 610 58.63 13.54 -60.44
N CYS A 611 58.19 12.60 -59.59
CA CYS A 611 57.51 12.87 -58.31
C CYS A 611 58.56 12.88 -57.20
N ILE A 612 59.12 14.02 -56.84
CA ILE A 612 60.01 14.16 -55.70
C ILE A 612 59.23 14.05 -54.42
N ALA A 613 59.69 13.17 -53.51
CA ALA A 613 58.92 12.94 -52.30
C ALA A 613 59.81 12.67 -51.06
N GLU A 614 59.25 13.08 -49.95
CA GLU A 614 59.71 12.70 -48.59
C GLU A 614 58.88 11.52 -48.10
N PHE A 615 59.54 10.52 -47.52
CA PHE A 615 58.89 9.34 -46.96
C PHE A 615 58.89 9.37 -45.44
N TYR A 616 57.74 9.11 -44.86
CA TYR A 616 57.52 9.12 -43.40
C TYR A 616 57.07 7.76 -42.92
N LYS A 617 57.49 7.39 -41.74
CA LYS A 617 57.00 6.22 -40.95
C LYS A 617 56.65 6.67 -39.55
N ASP A 618 55.43 6.36 -39.12
CA ASP A 618 54.89 6.71 -37.79
C ASP A 618 55.05 8.21 -37.48
N GLY A 619 54.94 9.07 -38.52
CA GLY A 619 55.11 10.53 -38.45
C GLY A 619 56.54 11.02 -38.47
N LEU A 620 57.55 10.11 -38.52
CA LEU A 620 58.98 10.47 -38.57
C LEU A 620 59.48 10.41 -40.02
N LEU A 621 60.21 11.43 -40.42
CA LEU A 621 60.86 11.48 -41.73
C LEU A 621 61.92 10.38 -41.82
N LEU A 622 61.81 9.47 -42.80
CA LEU A 622 62.76 8.41 -43.08
C LEU A 622 63.81 8.87 -44.07
N GLN A 623 63.37 9.42 -45.21
CA GLN A 623 64.22 9.74 -46.31
C GLN A 623 63.55 10.72 -47.25
N THR A 624 64.37 11.64 -47.84
CA THR A 624 63.98 12.49 -48.98
C THR A 624 64.56 11.89 -50.24
N GLN A 625 63.68 11.59 -51.22
CA GLN A 625 64.08 10.97 -52.49
C GLN A 625 63.74 11.90 -53.72
N THR A 626 64.73 12.09 -54.60
CA THR A 626 64.52 12.83 -55.82
C THR A 626 63.85 12.05 -56.97
N THR A 627 63.74 10.70 -56.79
CA THR A 627 63.16 9.81 -57.81
C THR A 627 61.77 9.31 -57.44
N GLY A 628 61.18 9.75 -56.31
CA GLY A 628 59.89 9.30 -55.86
C GLY A 628 59.83 7.81 -55.40
N GLU A 629 60.94 7.14 -55.27
CA GLU A 629 61.01 5.71 -54.87
C GLU A 629 61.97 5.53 -53.70
N MET A 630 61.52 4.77 -52.73
CA MET A 630 62.31 4.37 -51.55
C MET A 630 62.32 2.85 -51.42
N THR A 631 63.50 2.20 -51.28
CA THR A 631 63.62 0.75 -51.11
C THR A 631 64.36 0.44 -49.83
N ILE A 632 63.71 -0.36 -48.99
CA ILE A 632 64.31 -1.03 -47.81
C ILE A 632 64.69 -2.42 -48.26
N ARG A 633 66.02 -2.64 -48.40
CA ARG A 633 66.54 -3.91 -49.00
C ARG A 633 66.26 -5.16 -48.18
N THR A 634 66.21 -5.02 -46.86
CA THR A 634 66.01 -6.14 -45.94
C THR A 634 65.04 -5.72 -44.85
N VAL A 635 63.79 -6.13 -44.98
CA VAL A 635 62.75 -5.80 -44.03
C VAL A 635 62.82 -6.64 -42.78
N SER A 636 62.62 -6.01 -41.63
CA SER A 636 62.48 -6.67 -40.33
C SER A 636 61.18 -6.24 -39.66
N LYS A 637 60.75 -6.87 -38.58
CA LYS A 637 59.53 -6.53 -37.83
C LYS A 637 59.53 -5.06 -37.36
N SER A 638 60.69 -4.45 -37.19
CA SER A 638 60.79 -3.03 -36.84
C SER A 638 60.37 -2.06 -38.00
N ASN A 639 60.30 -2.58 -39.20
CA ASN A 639 59.82 -1.79 -40.37
C ASN A 639 58.31 -1.83 -40.51
N GLU A 640 57.59 -2.60 -39.72
CA GLU A 640 56.16 -2.49 -39.63
C GLU A 640 55.70 -1.15 -39.06
N GLY A 641 54.66 -0.53 -39.62
CA GLY A 641 54.20 0.79 -39.17
C GLY A 641 53.40 1.52 -40.22
N LEU A 642 53.08 2.77 -39.92
CA LEU A 642 52.24 3.67 -40.71
C LEU A 642 53.09 4.54 -41.61
N TYR A 643 53.01 4.30 -42.91
CA TYR A 643 53.77 5.02 -43.93
C TYR A 643 52.92 6.01 -44.74
N HIS A 644 53.53 7.15 -45.11
CA HIS A 644 53.00 8.06 -46.10
C HIS A 644 54.16 8.77 -46.81
N CYS A 645 53.88 9.35 -47.99
CA CYS A 645 54.82 10.21 -48.68
C CYS A 645 54.23 11.61 -48.86
N LYS A 646 55.15 12.60 -48.97
CA LYS A 646 54.81 14.01 -49.10
C LYS A 646 55.63 14.65 -50.22
N HIS A 647 54.89 15.30 -51.11
CA HIS A 647 55.49 16.17 -52.18
C HIS A 647 55.45 17.62 -51.71
N PRO A 648 56.53 18.38 -51.87
CA PRO A 648 56.61 19.73 -51.33
C PRO A 648 55.47 20.67 -51.77
N GLU A 649 55.00 20.54 -53.02
CA GLU A 649 53.95 21.42 -53.55
C GLU A 649 52.58 20.75 -53.71
N LYS A 650 52.53 19.43 -53.88
CA LYS A 650 51.29 18.70 -54.20
C LYS A 650 50.60 18.11 -52.96
N GLY A 651 51.20 18.26 -51.81
CA GLY A 651 50.65 17.73 -50.54
C GLY A 651 51.11 16.29 -50.23
N GLU A 652 50.36 15.60 -49.34
CA GLU A 652 50.72 14.27 -48.80
C GLU A 652 49.73 13.20 -49.22
N SER A 653 50.22 11.96 -49.26
CA SER A 653 49.40 10.77 -49.50
C SER A 653 48.57 10.42 -48.24
N PRO A 654 47.49 9.69 -48.39
CA PRO A 654 46.91 8.98 -47.24
C PRO A 654 47.94 8.08 -46.57
N GLN A 655 47.76 7.86 -45.27
CA GLN A 655 48.62 6.95 -44.52
C GLN A 655 48.22 5.49 -44.79
N ASN A 656 49.22 4.61 -44.88
CA ASN A 656 49.02 3.17 -45.07
C ASN A 656 49.85 2.37 -44.10
N TRP A 657 49.20 1.38 -43.44
CA TRP A 657 49.89 0.45 -42.53
C TRP A 657 50.55 -0.65 -43.36
N ILE A 658 51.85 -0.81 -43.21
CA ILE A 658 52.61 -1.91 -43.81
C ILE A 658 52.88 -2.98 -42.76
N LEU A 659 52.31 -4.16 -43.00
CA LEU A 659 52.43 -5.33 -42.14
C LEU A 659 53.67 -6.14 -42.54
N VAL A 660 54.45 -6.56 -41.55
CA VAL A 660 55.65 -7.42 -41.78
C VAL A 660 55.44 -8.78 -41.12
N ARG A 661 55.54 -9.86 -41.93
CA ARG A 661 55.42 -11.24 -41.45
C ARG A 661 56.79 -11.80 -41.16
N VAL A 662 56.91 -12.56 -40.07
CA VAL A 662 58.10 -13.37 -39.75
C VAL A 662 58.20 -14.51 -40.72
N SER A 663 59.41 -14.75 -41.29
CA SER A 663 59.65 -15.90 -42.20
C SER A 663 59.54 -17.20 -41.39
N THR A 664 58.56 -18.06 -41.74
CA THR A 664 58.37 -19.38 -41.14
C THR A 664 59.06 -20.48 -41.95
N ASN A 665 60.28 -20.24 -42.39
CA ASN A 665 61.05 -21.31 -43.02
C ASN A 665 61.35 -22.44 -41.98
N PRO A 666 61.06 -23.71 -42.28
CA PRO A 666 61.26 -24.78 -41.34
C PRO A 666 62.74 -25.01 -40.96
N ALA A 667 63.72 -24.37 -41.68
CA ALA A 667 65.15 -24.55 -41.45
C ALA A 667 65.70 -23.73 -40.27
N ASP A 668 64.94 -22.74 -39.74
CA ASP A 668 65.39 -21.86 -38.67
C ASP A 668 64.80 -22.19 -37.27
N LYS A 669 64.25 -23.36 -37.08
CA LYS A 669 63.98 -23.87 -35.74
C LYS A 669 65.35 -24.21 -35.12
N ALA A 670 66.06 -23.18 -34.68
CA ALA A 670 67.17 -23.39 -33.78
C ALA A 670 66.71 -24.23 -32.58
N ALA A 671 67.48 -25.25 -32.25
CA ALA A 671 67.23 -26.12 -31.14
C ALA A 671 66.89 -25.34 -29.89
N PRO A 672 65.92 -25.77 -29.10
CA PRO A 672 65.55 -25.06 -27.87
C PRO A 672 66.80 -24.88 -27.04
N ASN A 673 67.12 -23.67 -26.65
CA ASN A 673 68.25 -23.33 -25.77
C ASN A 673 68.23 -24.22 -24.56
N LEU A 674 69.13 -25.20 -24.56
CA LEU A 674 69.34 -26.15 -23.46
C LEU A 674 69.56 -25.47 -22.12
N VAL A 675 70.03 -24.20 -22.14
CA VAL A 675 70.27 -23.37 -20.96
C VAL A 675 68.96 -23.02 -20.23
N GLY A 676 67.84 -22.75 -20.93
CA GLY A 676 66.56 -22.45 -20.29
C GLY A 676 65.93 -23.68 -19.60
N VAL A 677 66.11 -24.87 -20.17
CA VAL A 677 65.58 -26.12 -19.60
C VAL A 677 66.38 -26.51 -18.35
N VAL A 678 67.72 -26.34 -18.36
CA VAL A 678 68.60 -26.64 -17.19
C VAL A 678 68.33 -25.68 -16.03
N VAL A 679 68.08 -24.39 -16.31
CA VAL A 679 67.73 -23.42 -15.28
C VAL A 679 66.34 -23.68 -14.71
N GLY A 680 65.36 -24.03 -15.56
CA GLY A 680 64.00 -24.38 -15.10
C GLY A 680 63.94 -25.61 -14.23
N VAL A 681 64.68 -26.68 -14.60
CA VAL A 681 64.78 -27.91 -13.82
C VAL A 681 65.54 -27.62 -12.48
N GLY A 682 66.58 -26.77 -12.50
CA GLY A 682 67.31 -26.34 -11.30
C GLY A 682 66.36 -25.63 -10.28
N PHE A 683 65.51 -24.70 -10.75
CA PHE A 683 64.56 -24.02 -9.88
C PHE A 683 63.46 -24.96 -9.35
N ALA A 684 63.01 -25.90 -10.15
CA ALA A 684 61.99 -26.89 -9.72
C ALA A 684 62.58 -27.85 -8.64
N VAL A 685 63.83 -28.28 -8.78
CA VAL A 685 64.51 -29.12 -7.80
C VAL A 685 64.77 -28.31 -6.50
N LEU A 686 65.19 -27.04 -6.58
CA LEU A 686 65.37 -26.18 -5.41
C LEU A 686 64.02 -25.94 -4.69
N PHE A 687 62.94 -25.76 -5.43
CA PHE A 687 61.61 -25.58 -4.84
C PHE A 687 61.13 -26.84 -4.13
N ILE A 688 61.35 -28.02 -4.71
CA ILE A 688 61.03 -29.31 -4.07
C ILE A 688 61.89 -29.52 -2.79
N ILE A 689 63.16 -29.19 -2.83
CA ILE A 689 64.02 -29.23 -1.65
C ILE A 689 63.50 -28.30 -0.56
N LEU A 690 63.07 -27.10 -0.92
CA LEU A 690 62.51 -26.11 0.01
C LEU A 690 61.19 -26.61 0.64
N LEU A 691 60.37 -27.27 -0.13
CA LEU A 691 59.14 -27.90 0.37
C LEU A 691 59.43 -29.07 1.32
N ILE A 692 60.44 -29.89 1.00
CA ILE A 692 60.89 -30.97 1.89
C ILE A 692 61.48 -30.41 3.20
N LEU A 693 62.30 -29.34 3.14
CA LEU A 693 62.86 -28.68 4.34
C LEU A 693 61.71 -28.05 5.18
N LEU A 694 60.73 -27.43 4.55
CA LEU A 694 59.54 -26.89 5.25
C LEU A 694 58.70 -28.03 5.87
N TRP A 695 58.58 -29.14 5.20
CA TRP A 695 57.87 -30.32 5.74
C TRP A 695 58.64 -30.93 6.93
N CYS A 696 59.96 -31.10 6.82
CA CYS A 696 60.81 -31.54 7.91
C CYS A 696 60.84 -30.55 9.09
N TYR A 697 60.78 -29.22 8.81
CA TYR A 697 60.66 -28.20 9.86
C TYR A 697 59.36 -28.30 10.61
N ARG A 698 58.24 -28.52 9.87
CA ARG A 698 56.91 -28.72 10.47
C ARG A 698 56.81 -30.03 11.25
N ALA A 699 57.39 -31.11 10.74
CA ALA A 699 57.45 -32.39 11.43
C ALA A 699 58.25 -32.29 12.74
N ASN A 700 59.36 -31.57 12.72
CA ASN A 700 60.19 -31.34 13.93
C ASN A 700 59.51 -30.42 14.97
N LYS A 701 58.64 -29.50 14.50
CA LYS A 701 57.83 -28.65 15.39
C LYS A 701 56.68 -29.43 16.05
N GLY A 702 56.10 -30.39 15.32
CA GLY A 702 55.09 -31.33 15.86
C GLY A 702 55.70 -32.29 16.91
N LEU A 703 56.93 -32.73 16.70
CA LEU A 703 57.64 -33.59 17.67
C LEU A 703 57.99 -32.85 18.97
N LYS A 704 58.38 -31.55 18.92
CA LYS A 704 58.58 -30.73 20.10
C LYS A 704 57.32 -30.48 20.92
N GLN A 705 56.16 -30.30 20.27
CA GLN A 705 54.90 -30.13 21.00
C GLN A 705 54.42 -31.43 21.69
N ASN A 706 54.74 -32.60 21.15
CA ASN A 706 54.43 -33.87 21.80
C ASN A 706 55.32 -34.19 22.96
N ILE A 707 56.60 -33.69 23.00
CA ILE A 707 57.52 -33.86 24.12
C ILE A 707 57.13 -32.94 25.29
N ASP A 708 56.64 -31.74 25.03
CA ASP A 708 56.16 -30.82 26.07
C ASP A 708 54.85 -31.26 26.72
N GLN A 709 53.96 -32.01 26.00
CA GLN A 709 52.77 -32.61 26.59
C GLN A 709 53.05 -33.86 27.44
N MET A 710 54.08 -34.62 27.18
CA MET A 710 54.45 -35.79 28.00
C MET A 710 55.18 -35.43 29.32
N SER A 711 55.63 -34.21 29.44
CA SER A 711 56.36 -33.75 30.66
C SER A 711 55.47 -33.17 31.76
N GLN A 712 54.20 -32.96 31.48
CA GLN A 712 53.26 -32.41 32.48
C GLN A 712 52.26 -33.44 33.07
N GLN A 713 52.35 -34.73 32.73
CA GLN A 713 51.41 -35.76 33.17
C GLN A 713 52.00 -36.73 34.23
N ASN A 714 53.00 -36.30 35.01
CA ASN A 714 53.54 -37.11 36.10
C ASN A 714 53.64 -36.30 37.40
N ARG A 715 52.49 -36.09 38.07
CA ARG A 715 52.41 -35.92 39.53
C ARG A 715 50.98 -36.24 39.98
N GLN A 716 50.89 -37.44 40.56
CA GLN A 716 49.83 -37.99 41.38
C GLN A 716 49.73 -37.31 42.76
N PRO A 717 48.80 -37.64 43.69
CA PRO A 717 48.10 -38.94 43.88
C PRO A 717 46.65 -38.90 44.38
N GLY A 718 45.96 -39.99 44.24
CA GLY A 718 45.42 -40.75 45.37
C GLY A 718 43.92 -41.07 45.36
N ALA A 719 43.62 -42.37 45.25
CA ALA A 719 42.54 -43.16 45.90
C ALA A 719 41.06 -42.79 45.61
N GLU A 720 40.15 -43.61 45.39
CA GLU A 720 39.82 -45.05 45.68
C GLU A 720 38.62 -45.48 44.85
N VAL A 721 38.64 -46.64 44.21
CA VAL A 721 37.82 -47.86 44.37
C VAL A 721 36.30 -47.72 44.27
N THR A 722 35.65 -48.31 43.35
CA THR A 722 34.91 -49.58 43.26
C THR A 722 34.06 -49.68 42.01
N GLN A 723 34.32 -50.62 41.19
CA GLN A 723 33.68 -51.90 40.81
C GLN A 723 32.25 -51.90 40.19
N ASN A 724 32.22 -52.71 39.13
CA ASN A 724 31.16 -53.53 38.54
C ASN A 724 30.25 -52.83 37.48
N GLY A 725 30.08 -53.39 36.35
CA GLY A 725 30.35 -54.72 35.80
C GLY A 725 29.32 -54.95 34.67
N HIS A 726 29.78 -55.69 33.64
CA HIS A 726 28.97 -56.48 32.70
C HIS A 726 28.06 -55.75 31.65
N THR A 727 28.17 -55.97 30.46
CA THR A 727 28.38 -56.99 29.43
C THR A 727 27.52 -56.73 28.21
N LEU A 728 28.19 -56.79 27.07
CA LEU A 728 27.83 -57.51 25.82
C LEU A 728 26.60 -57.07 24.97
N ARG A 729 26.98 -56.76 23.75
CA ARG A 729 26.65 -57.41 22.47
C ARG A 729 25.81 -56.66 21.44
N HIS A 730 26.45 -56.65 20.30
CA HIS A 730 26.00 -56.84 18.90
C HIS A 730 25.12 -55.82 18.22
N ALA A 731 25.72 -55.22 17.21
CA ALA A 731 25.55 -55.47 15.76
C ALA A 731 24.22 -55.01 15.20
N ASP A 732 24.13 -54.14 14.28
CA ASP A 732 24.29 -54.18 12.84
C ASP A 732 23.80 -52.90 12.17
N VAL A 733 24.63 -52.39 11.31
CA VAL A 733 24.43 -52.02 9.90
C VAL A 733 23.25 -51.06 9.52
N ALA A 734 23.61 -49.96 8.97
CA ALA A 734 23.34 -49.46 7.64
C ALA A 734 22.80 -48.01 7.53
N SER A 735 23.50 -47.33 6.68
CA SER A 735 23.01 -46.27 5.74
C SER A 735 22.56 -44.91 6.33
N GLY A 736 23.35 -43.90 6.27
CA GLY A 736 23.47 -42.97 5.13
C GLY A 736 22.51 -41.83 5.15
N SER A 737 22.96 -40.66 5.61
CA SER A 737 22.75 -39.40 4.92
C SER A 737 23.43 -38.28 5.70
N THR A 738 24.28 -37.60 4.98
CA THR A 738 25.05 -36.42 5.39
C THR A 738 24.15 -35.20 5.52
N GLU A 739 24.06 -34.65 6.70
CA GLU A 739 23.50 -33.32 6.93
C GLU A 739 24.63 -32.41 7.41
N VAL A 740 24.87 -31.35 6.64
CA VAL A 740 25.90 -30.34 6.91
C VAL A 740 25.31 -29.29 7.83
N THR A 741 25.76 -29.26 9.05
CA THR A 741 25.46 -28.19 10.00
C THR A 741 26.52 -27.07 9.91
N TYR A 742 26.07 -25.87 9.62
CA TYR A 742 26.86 -24.64 9.74
C TYR A 742 26.93 -24.20 11.20
N ALA A 743 28.13 -24.00 11.70
CA ALA A 743 28.38 -23.39 13.00
C ALA A 743 28.51 -21.87 12.84
N GLU A 744 27.76 -21.16 13.61
CA GLU A 744 27.73 -19.71 13.76
C GLU A 744 28.92 -19.26 14.61
N ILE A 745 29.74 -18.33 14.11
CA ILE A 745 30.87 -17.74 14.85
C ILE A 745 30.44 -16.35 15.34
N GLU A 746 30.27 -16.25 16.62
CA GLU A 746 30.04 -15.00 17.35
C GLU A 746 31.35 -14.20 17.49
N LEU A 747 31.41 -13.00 16.88
CA LEU A 747 32.50 -12.06 17.04
C LEU A 747 32.21 -11.07 18.19
N LYS A 748 32.88 -11.25 19.32
CA LYS A 748 32.93 -10.29 20.43
C LYS A 748 33.81 -9.11 20.08
N THR A 749 33.29 -7.93 19.96
CA THR A 749 33.99 -6.65 19.88
C THR A 749 34.39 -6.15 21.28
N LYS A 750 35.70 -5.96 21.49
CA LYS A 750 36.28 -5.26 22.65
C LYS A 750 36.28 -3.75 22.41
N LYS A 751 35.78 -2.99 23.40
CA LYS A 751 35.94 -1.53 23.52
C LYS A 751 37.39 -1.16 23.81
N PRO A 752 37.90 -0.03 23.32
CA PRO A 752 39.06 0.65 23.92
C PRO A 752 38.65 1.86 24.74
N THR A 753 39.35 1.98 25.86
CA THR A 753 39.32 3.04 26.86
C THR A 753 39.98 4.34 26.41
N LYS A 754 39.54 5.45 27.02
CA LYS A 754 39.94 6.85 26.97
C LYS A 754 41.45 7.14 27.14
N LYS A 755 41.89 8.23 26.46
CA LYS A 755 42.67 9.37 26.99
C LYS A 755 42.68 10.47 25.92
N ARG A 756 42.13 11.62 26.18
CA ARG A 756 42.52 12.94 26.71
C ARG A 756 43.63 13.64 25.91
N GLU A 757 43.34 14.74 25.30
CA GLU A 757 43.60 16.17 25.47
C GLU A 757 43.68 16.81 24.08
N MET A 758 43.03 17.87 23.81
CA MET A 758 43.00 19.26 24.11
C MET A 758 43.27 20.15 22.88
N ALA A 759 42.47 21.21 22.80
CA ALA A 759 42.70 22.51 22.16
C ALA A 759 42.17 22.67 20.71
N SER A 760 41.07 23.29 20.55
CA SER A 760 40.72 24.71 20.34
C SER A 760 40.95 25.20 18.92
N VAL A 761 39.95 25.76 18.32
CA VAL A 761 39.75 27.14 17.90
C VAL A 761 38.65 27.25 16.86
N ASN A 762 37.60 27.99 17.25
CA ASN A 762 36.70 28.93 16.57
C ASN A 762 36.55 28.95 15.04
N ALA A 763 35.38 29.07 14.59
CA ALA A 763 34.46 30.15 14.19
C ALA A 763 33.82 29.73 12.86
N ASP A 764 32.69 30.02 12.38
CA ASP A 764 31.68 31.02 12.66
C ASP A 764 30.36 30.59 11.99
N THR A 765 29.31 30.95 12.64
CA THR A 765 27.92 31.04 12.21
C THR A 765 27.72 31.93 11.01
N VAL A 766 26.82 31.55 10.08
CA VAL A 766 25.97 32.53 9.38
C VAL A 766 24.55 31.95 9.18
N TYR A 767 23.63 32.56 9.88
CA TYR A 767 22.18 32.55 9.61
C TYR A 767 21.88 33.45 8.41
N SER A 768 20.92 33.07 7.60
CA SER A 768 20.11 34.05 6.89
C SER A 768 18.66 33.60 6.77
N GLU A 769 17.83 34.23 7.59
CA GLU A 769 16.40 34.44 7.38
C GLU A 769 16.14 35.18 6.07
N LEU A 770 15.08 34.87 5.40
CA LEU A 770 14.38 35.83 4.54
C LEU A 770 12.88 35.73 4.67
N LYS A 771 12.34 36.89 5.01
CA LYS A 771 10.99 37.30 5.31
C LYS A 771 10.03 37.18 4.12
N HIS A 772 8.77 36.97 4.50
CA HIS A 772 7.52 37.41 3.84
C HIS A 772 7.64 38.76 3.09
N ASN A 773 6.98 38.82 1.95
CA ASN A 773 6.23 39.99 1.57
C ASN A 773 4.97 39.66 0.78
N THR A 774 3.87 40.07 1.34
CA THR A 774 2.54 40.21 0.73
C THR A 774 2.57 41.44 -0.19
N ASP A 775 1.97 41.37 -1.36
CA ASP A 775 1.13 42.45 -1.82
C ASP A 775 0.08 42.05 -2.87
N LYS A 776 -1.02 42.77 -2.76
CA LYS A 776 -2.28 42.67 -3.47
C LYS A 776 -2.19 43.22 -4.89
N GLY A 777 -3.07 42.80 -5.74
CA GLY A 777 -3.41 43.53 -6.96
C GLY A 777 -4.44 42.82 -7.84
N ASN A 778 -5.63 43.31 -7.74
CA ASN A 778 -6.86 43.09 -8.51
C ASN A 778 -6.72 43.13 -10.04
N VAL A 779 -7.68 42.51 -10.67
CA VAL A 779 -8.61 42.97 -11.71
C VAL A 779 -8.69 42.08 -12.96
N ALA A 780 -9.86 41.48 -13.05
CA ALA A 780 -10.80 41.33 -14.17
C ALA A 780 -10.36 40.83 -15.55
N GLY A 781 -11.12 39.88 -16.05
CA GLY A 781 -11.78 40.04 -17.33
C GLY A 781 -11.77 38.83 -18.25
N LEU A 782 -12.91 38.15 -18.31
CA LEU A 782 -13.65 37.71 -19.49
C LEU A 782 -12.91 37.00 -20.66
N GLY A 783 -13.47 35.87 -21.02
CA GLY A 783 -13.71 35.57 -22.44
C GLY A 783 -13.48 34.14 -22.85
N ASP A 784 -14.56 33.43 -22.88
CA ASP A 784 -15.09 32.41 -23.77
C ASP A 784 -14.22 31.72 -24.83
N SER A 785 -14.59 30.45 -24.93
CA SER A 785 -14.76 29.57 -26.12
C SER A 785 -13.52 29.14 -26.91
N ASP A 786 -13.20 27.89 -26.94
CA ASP A 786 -13.67 26.73 -27.73
C ASP A 786 -13.10 25.43 -27.19
#